data_8d1ea072bf7e92d885220b5f8b1dfbc2
#
_entry.id   8d1ea072bf7e92d885220b5f8b1dfbc2
#
_cell.length_a   1.000
_cell.length_b   1.000
_cell.length_c   1.000
_cell.angle_alpha   90.00
_cell.angle_beta   90.00
_cell.angle_gamma   90.00
#
_symmetry.space_group_name_H-M   'P 1'
#
loop_
_entity.id
_entity.type
_entity.pdbx_description
1 polymer ?
#
loop_
_entity_poly.entity_id
_entity_poly.type
_entity_poly.pdbx_seq_one_letter_code
_entity_poly.pdbx_strand_id
1 'polypeptide(L)'
;MKNPSFFFWPKLALRELLNNRRFSLFFLFNLALGLAGFIALDSFKESLDTHLGRNSQAILGADIALTSYVPFEEKTLNILESQLPDNTLSTRKISLFTMVATKDQSRLVQVTGIEQDYPFYGKMILKNVGSVDPAKLKQSLDLSGEAWVYPELLYMLELNAGEYIKIGEQSFRIADSVIVDPSSSFSSFGLAPRIYLGYSHMEETALLTKKSRVSHQRLYRVPEGTDLSGLVDKLQKQINKLDGSDSKIRILTHKRAGDNLGRLMGYLNDYMGLVAMIAVFLAGIGAAYLFRNYLVNRFREMSIMMSLGATRQQTYRMVLWQLGLLGTGAALLAIIFSLGILPLLPVLLKQFLPSGFETHVNLSSMLFALVLGGVGSLVFCLPVLSRIRLVQPLQLFHGNIGSHEVKDKIWRQGLSYLPLLVLSWGLSVWQSHSWVVGSVFVGMLLFAILLLGSVAWGILILAGKLSQVSGGRTTAGRTMKRLAFRNLERNRTGAISCFLALALGTLLINLIPQIYQGLQEEVSRPEDYRIPSLFLFDIQPDQIDDLQSVLVRENAQLNYLSPMVRASLEKVNGEAFRSNNDEAPVTREQEREQHIRRHIFNLSYRTELSNAEYIVSGKALAINYDWESTVPAEVSLEQKFAERMRLKLGDLLTFNVQEIEVEAKVVNLRRVKWNSFQPNFVILFQTGVLEDAPATFLA
;
A
#
# COMPACT_ATOMS: atom_id res chain seq x y z
N MET A 1 -47.27 32.59 20.46
CA MET A 1 -47.43 31.21 19.97
C MET A 1 -46.56 30.29 20.85
N LYS A 2 -47.19 29.28 21.49
CA LYS A 2 -46.46 28.27 22.29
C LYS A 2 -45.37 27.64 21.41
N ASN A 3 -44.16 27.49 21.96
CA ASN A 3 -43.07 26.78 21.27
C ASN A 3 -43.57 25.41 20.81
N PRO A 4 -43.57 25.11 19.50
CA PRO A 4 -44.00 23.81 19.01
C PRO A 4 -43.14 22.71 19.63
N SER A 5 -43.78 21.58 19.98
CA SER A 5 -43.07 20.44 20.55
C SER A 5 -41.91 20.02 19.65
N PHE A 6 -40.84 19.48 20.24
CA PHE A 6 -39.62 19.05 19.53
C PHE A 6 -39.91 18.09 18.34
N PHE A 7 -40.94 17.28 18.45
CA PHE A 7 -41.39 16.33 17.43
C PHE A 7 -42.22 16.94 16.28
N PHE A 8 -42.63 18.20 16.38
CA PHE A 8 -43.44 18.86 15.34
C PHE A 8 -42.67 19.02 14.03
N TRP A 9 -41.39 19.47 14.11
CA TRP A 9 -40.57 19.75 12.92
C TRP A 9 -40.18 18.49 12.15
N PRO A 10 -39.73 17.38 12.76
CA PRO A 10 -39.48 16.14 12.05
C PRO A 10 -40.69 15.57 11.34
N LYS A 11 -41.89 15.61 12.01
CA LYS A 11 -43.15 15.11 11.43
C LYS A 11 -43.58 15.93 10.22
N LEU A 12 -43.43 17.25 10.30
CA LEU A 12 -43.73 18.14 9.19
C LEU A 12 -42.75 17.90 8.01
N ALA A 13 -41.47 17.82 8.30
CA ALA A 13 -40.44 17.54 7.30
C ALA A 13 -40.69 16.21 6.58
N LEU A 14 -41.01 15.15 7.32
CA LEU A 14 -41.32 13.83 6.75
C LEU A 14 -42.56 13.87 5.84
N ARG A 15 -43.63 14.54 6.26
CA ARG A 15 -44.86 14.71 5.45
C ARG A 15 -44.59 15.44 4.15
N GLU A 16 -43.75 16.46 4.20
CA GLU A 16 -43.33 17.24 3.04
C GLU A 16 -42.52 16.40 2.04
N LEU A 17 -41.59 15.61 2.55
CA LEU A 17 -40.77 14.68 1.73
C LEU A 17 -41.62 13.59 1.07
N LEU A 18 -42.62 13.07 1.78
CA LEU A 18 -43.58 12.09 1.23
C LEU A 18 -44.47 12.69 0.13
N ASN A 19 -44.81 13.98 0.21
CA ASN A 19 -45.54 14.67 -0.84
C ASN A 19 -44.66 14.90 -2.09
N ASN A 20 -43.33 14.98 -1.93
CA ASN A 20 -42.38 15.19 -3.04
C ASN A 20 -41.57 13.90 -3.36
N ARG A 21 -42.28 12.79 -3.58
CA ARG A 21 -41.71 11.45 -3.73
C ARG A 21 -40.60 11.38 -4.78
N ARG A 22 -40.76 12.04 -5.94
CA ARG A 22 -39.76 12.02 -7.03
C ARG A 22 -38.43 12.61 -6.55
N PHE A 23 -38.45 13.79 -5.96
CA PHE A 23 -37.23 14.41 -5.43
C PHE A 23 -36.60 13.55 -4.33
N SER A 24 -37.39 13.11 -3.36
CA SER A 24 -36.92 12.32 -2.22
C SER A 24 -36.26 10.98 -2.68
N LEU A 25 -36.91 10.27 -3.61
CA LEU A 25 -36.36 9.04 -4.16
C LEU A 25 -35.07 9.27 -4.93
N PHE A 26 -34.99 10.31 -5.79
CA PHE A 26 -33.74 10.59 -6.52
C PHE A 26 -32.63 11.01 -5.59
N PHE A 27 -32.88 11.78 -4.57
CA PHE A 27 -31.89 12.19 -3.58
C PHE A 27 -31.40 10.99 -2.78
N LEU A 28 -32.34 10.18 -2.24
CA LEU A 28 -32.02 8.95 -1.49
C LEU A 28 -31.17 8.02 -2.33
N PHE A 29 -31.58 7.73 -3.57
CA PHE A 29 -30.89 6.79 -4.44
C PHE A 29 -29.48 7.28 -4.81
N ASN A 30 -29.35 8.56 -5.19
CA ASN A 30 -28.06 9.17 -5.55
C ASN A 30 -27.05 9.09 -4.37
N LEU A 31 -27.49 9.51 -3.18
CA LEU A 31 -26.61 9.50 -2.01
C LEU A 31 -26.36 8.08 -1.50
N ALA A 32 -27.37 7.19 -1.54
CA ALA A 32 -27.24 5.81 -1.14
C ALA A 32 -26.26 5.04 -2.02
N LEU A 33 -26.23 5.30 -3.33
CA LEU A 33 -25.28 4.65 -4.25
C LEU A 33 -23.83 4.99 -3.91
N GLY A 34 -23.53 6.27 -3.63
CA GLY A 34 -22.18 6.68 -3.23
C GLY A 34 -21.76 6.12 -1.87
N LEU A 35 -22.67 6.15 -0.89
CA LEU A 35 -22.40 5.58 0.44
C LEU A 35 -22.30 4.05 0.39
N ALA A 36 -23.06 3.35 -0.45
CA ALA A 36 -22.95 1.91 -0.64
C ALA A 36 -21.61 1.52 -1.24
N GLY A 37 -21.12 2.29 -2.23
CA GLY A 37 -19.77 2.12 -2.76
C GLY A 37 -18.71 2.31 -1.70
N PHE A 38 -18.85 3.30 -0.82
CA PHE A 38 -17.94 3.49 0.32
C PHE A 38 -17.97 2.30 1.28
N ILE A 39 -19.15 1.86 1.75
CA ILE A 39 -19.27 0.73 2.67
C ILE A 39 -18.68 -0.54 2.04
N ALA A 40 -18.98 -0.81 0.76
CA ALA A 40 -18.50 -1.99 0.06
C ALA A 40 -16.97 -2.03 -0.06
N LEU A 41 -16.36 -0.90 -0.47
CA LEU A 41 -14.90 -0.80 -0.62
C LEU A 41 -14.17 -0.84 0.74
N ASP A 42 -14.69 -0.16 1.75
CA ASP A 42 -14.09 -0.13 3.09
C ASP A 42 -14.22 -1.49 3.79
N SER A 43 -15.38 -2.16 3.68
CA SER A 43 -15.57 -3.54 4.17
C SER A 43 -14.72 -4.56 3.43
N PHE A 44 -14.54 -4.40 2.12
CA PHE A 44 -13.63 -5.22 1.31
C PHE A 44 -12.17 -5.05 1.75
N LYS A 45 -11.74 -3.79 1.97
CA LYS A 45 -10.42 -3.46 2.52
C LYS A 45 -10.17 -4.20 3.84
N GLU A 46 -11.09 -4.11 4.79
CA GLU A 46 -10.93 -4.74 6.11
C GLU A 46 -10.98 -6.27 6.03
N SER A 47 -11.81 -6.82 5.13
CA SER A 47 -11.82 -8.26 4.85
C SER A 47 -10.47 -8.73 4.28
N LEU A 48 -9.88 -7.93 3.41
CA LEU A 48 -8.56 -8.20 2.84
C LEU A 48 -7.46 -8.14 3.91
N ASP A 49 -7.46 -7.11 4.75
CA ASP A 49 -6.51 -6.97 5.87
C ASP A 49 -6.64 -8.12 6.87
N THR A 50 -7.87 -8.54 7.20
CA THR A 50 -8.13 -9.66 8.10
C THR A 50 -7.66 -10.98 7.48
N HIS A 51 -7.94 -11.21 6.20
CA HIS A 51 -7.51 -12.41 5.49
C HIS A 51 -5.98 -12.48 5.39
N LEU A 52 -5.33 -11.35 5.08
CA LEU A 52 -3.86 -11.26 5.06
C LEU A 52 -3.26 -11.42 6.45
N GLY A 53 -3.89 -10.86 7.48
CA GLY A 53 -3.48 -11.03 8.87
C GLY A 53 -3.50 -12.51 9.30
N ARG A 54 -4.55 -13.25 8.98
CA ARG A 54 -4.65 -14.70 9.23
C ARG A 54 -3.64 -15.49 8.39
N ASN A 55 -3.47 -15.13 7.13
CA ASN A 55 -2.48 -15.78 6.25
C ASN A 55 -1.05 -15.44 6.64
N SER A 56 -0.77 -14.27 7.22
CA SER A 56 0.58 -13.92 7.68
C SER A 56 1.05 -14.81 8.84
N GLN A 57 0.15 -15.28 9.71
CA GLN A 57 0.46 -16.32 10.70
C GLN A 57 0.82 -17.64 10.02
N ALA A 58 0.07 -18.03 8.98
CA ALA A 58 0.37 -19.23 8.20
C ALA A 58 1.68 -19.11 7.43
N ILE A 59 2.01 -17.92 6.89
CA ILE A 59 3.27 -17.65 6.19
C ILE A 59 4.47 -17.77 7.12
N LEU A 60 4.39 -17.20 8.31
CA LEU A 60 5.44 -17.35 9.31
C LEU A 60 5.46 -18.76 9.90
N GLY A 61 4.31 -19.44 9.90
CA GLY A 61 4.07 -20.71 10.57
C GLY A 61 3.99 -20.58 12.09
N ALA A 62 3.98 -19.36 12.64
CA ALA A 62 4.04 -19.06 14.07
C ALA A 62 3.51 -17.64 14.37
N ASP A 63 3.37 -17.28 15.66
CA ASP A 63 3.09 -15.91 16.10
C ASP A 63 4.36 -15.05 16.13
N ILE A 64 5.45 -15.65 16.65
CA ILE A 64 6.76 -15.01 16.79
C ILE A 64 7.83 -15.98 16.26
N ALA A 65 8.81 -15.46 15.54
CA ALA A 65 10.01 -16.18 15.16
C ALA A 65 11.25 -15.40 15.61
N LEU A 66 12.12 -16.04 16.33
CA LEU A 66 13.49 -15.57 16.55
C LEU A 66 14.34 -16.11 15.41
N THR A 67 15.05 -15.25 14.71
CA THR A 67 15.91 -15.62 13.57
C THR A 67 17.33 -15.15 13.82
N SER A 68 18.30 -16.06 13.61
CA SER A 68 19.73 -15.76 13.68
C SER A 68 20.47 -16.50 12.57
N TYR A 69 21.60 -15.95 12.12
CA TYR A 69 22.52 -16.63 11.22
C TYR A 69 23.63 -17.39 11.95
N VAL A 70 23.61 -17.35 13.27
CA VAL A 70 24.49 -18.10 14.16
C VAL A 70 23.61 -19.01 15.02
N PRO A 71 24.01 -20.23 15.35
CA PRO A 71 23.26 -21.08 16.27
C PRO A 71 22.97 -20.36 17.59
N PHE A 72 21.78 -20.54 18.12
CA PHE A 72 21.38 -19.94 19.40
C PHE A 72 22.13 -20.58 20.55
N GLU A 73 22.68 -19.77 21.44
CA GLU A 73 23.21 -20.24 22.72
C GLU A 73 22.08 -20.63 23.67
N GLU A 74 22.16 -21.75 24.35
CA GLU A 74 21.12 -22.22 25.30
C GLU A 74 20.87 -21.22 26.42
N LYS A 75 21.90 -20.52 26.89
CA LYS A 75 21.76 -19.48 27.93
C LYS A 75 20.87 -18.33 27.45
N THR A 76 21.10 -17.87 26.23
CA THR A 76 20.35 -16.80 25.60
C THR A 76 18.91 -17.23 25.34
N LEU A 77 18.67 -18.42 24.82
CA LEU A 77 17.32 -18.97 24.64
C LEU A 77 16.56 -19.03 25.95
N ASN A 78 17.16 -19.55 27.02
CA ASN A 78 16.52 -19.65 28.33
C ASN A 78 16.12 -18.27 28.88
N ILE A 79 16.95 -17.24 28.68
CA ILE A 79 16.61 -15.85 29.09
C ILE A 79 15.45 -15.30 28.26
N LEU A 80 15.42 -15.53 26.97
CA LEU A 80 14.35 -15.05 26.09
C LEU A 80 13.03 -15.84 26.34
N GLU A 81 13.12 -17.15 26.49
CA GLU A 81 11.97 -18.02 26.76
C GLU A 81 11.33 -17.74 28.12
N SER A 82 12.11 -17.31 29.13
CA SER A 82 11.57 -16.89 30.42
C SER A 82 10.67 -15.65 30.38
N GLN A 83 10.72 -14.90 29.28
CA GLN A 83 9.83 -13.73 29.06
C GLN A 83 8.53 -14.10 28.35
N LEU A 84 8.42 -15.34 27.84
CA LEU A 84 7.22 -15.81 27.15
C LEU A 84 6.17 -16.26 28.16
N PRO A 85 4.89 -16.16 27.82
CA PRO A 85 3.79 -16.66 28.67
C PRO A 85 3.90 -18.17 28.89
N ASP A 86 3.39 -18.65 30.03
CA ASP A 86 3.19 -20.07 30.28
C ASP A 86 2.35 -20.71 29.19
N ASN A 87 2.63 -21.99 28.84
CA ASN A 87 2.00 -22.73 27.74
C ASN A 87 2.32 -22.23 26.31
N THR A 88 3.42 -21.48 26.12
CA THR A 88 3.93 -21.16 24.78
C THR A 88 4.53 -22.41 24.16
N LEU A 89 4.06 -22.79 22.97
CA LEU A 89 4.66 -23.88 22.19
C LEU A 89 5.83 -23.38 21.36
N SER A 90 6.87 -24.18 21.19
CA SER A 90 8.03 -23.82 20.37
C SER A 90 8.41 -24.93 19.40
N THR A 91 8.91 -24.58 18.22
CA THR A 91 9.46 -25.51 17.22
C THR A 91 10.66 -24.89 16.52
N ARG A 92 11.54 -25.74 16.00
CA ARG A 92 12.77 -25.32 15.31
C ARG A 92 12.63 -25.43 13.81
N LYS A 93 13.22 -24.48 13.13
CA LYS A 93 13.36 -24.50 11.68
C LYS A 93 14.73 -23.99 11.30
N ILE A 94 15.37 -24.67 10.36
CA ILE A 94 16.67 -24.28 9.83
C ILE A 94 16.57 -24.22 8.31
N SER A 95 17.18 -23.23 7.67
CA SER A 95 17.18 -23.15 6.22
C SER A 95 18.47 -22.59 5.66
N LEU A 96 18.88 -23.12 4.53
CA LEU A 96 20.07 -22.69 3.80
C LEU A 96 19.88 -22.93 2.29
N PHE A 97 20.64 -22.20 1.49
CA PHE A 97 20.74 -22.45 0.06
C PHE A 97 21.96 -23.33 -0.22
N THR A 98 21.74 -24.37 -1.03
CA THR A 98 22.81 -25.30 -1.42
C THR A 98 22.51 -25.90 -2.80
N MET A 99 23.53 -26.52 -3.38
CA MET A 99 23.37 -27.31 -4.59
C MET A 99 22.97 -28.74 -4.22
N VAL A 100 21.94 -29.24 -4.89
CA VAL A 100 21.59 -30.66 -4.86
C VAL A 100 21.95 -31.31 -6.20
N ALA A 101 22.32 -32.54 -6.16
CA ALA A 101 22.79 -33.24 -7.34
C ALA A 101 22.07 -34.58 -7.54
N THR A 102 21.88 -34.92 -8.81
CA THR A 102 21.64 -36.25 -9.32
C THR A 102 22.90 -36.76 -9.98
N LYS A 103 22.83 -37.91 -10.67
CA LYS A 103 23.99 -38.43 -11.41
C LYS A 103 24.48 -37.49 -12.50
N ASP A 104 23.54 -36.77 -13.16
CA ASP A 104 23.81 -36.03 -14.38
C ASP A 104 23.55 -34.52 -14.28
N GLN A 105 22.85 -34.09 -13.23
CA GLN A 105 22.41 -32.67 -13.11
C GLN A 105 22.57 -32.19 -11.66
N SER A 106 22.79 -30.87 -11.54
CA SER A 106 22.74 -30.17 -10.25
C SER A 106 21.92 -28.92 -10.31
N ARG A 107 21.24 -28.57 -9.21
CA ARG A 107 20.39 -27.37 -9.12
C ARG A 107 20.53 -26.72 -7.75
N LEU A 108 20.45 -25.38 -7.75
CA LEU A 108 20.35 -24.61 -6.53
C LEU A 108 18.97 -24.80 -5.90
N VAL A 109 18.93 -25.12 -4.61
CA VAL A 109 17.69 -25.30 -3.86
C VAL A 109 17.81 -24.64 -2.50
N GLN A 110 16.66 -24.38 -1.88
CA GLN A 110 16.57 -24.03 -0.48
C GLN A 110 16.22 -25.29 0.32
N VAL A 111 17.19 -25.82 1.05
CA VAL A 111 16.96 -26.92 1.99
C VAL A 111 16.43 -26.35 3.30
N THR A 112 15.35 -26.94 3.80
CA THR A 112 14.66 -26.50 5.02
C THR A 112 14.46 -27.71 5.93
N GLY A 113 15.12 -27.71 7.08
CA GLY A 113 14.91 -28.68 8.14
C GLY A 113 13.82 -28.21 9.09
N ILE A 114 12.83 -29.05 9.37
CA ILE A 114 11.67 -28.75 10.22
C ILE A 114 11.45 -29.82 11.27
N GLU A 115 10.93 -29.41 12.44
CA GLU A 115 10.50 -30.32 13.49
C GLU A 115 9.01 -30.70 13.33
N GLN A 116 8.58 -31.71 14.10
CA GLN A 116 7.26 -32.33 14.02
C GLN A 116 6.08 -31.35 14.20
N ASP A 117 6.26 -30.26 14.95
CA ASP A 117 5.19 -29.30 15.25
C ASP A 117 5.09 -28.13 14.28
N TYR A 118 5.94 -28.13 13.23
CA TYR A 118 5.89 -27.12 12.17
C TYR A 118 4.92 -27.53 11.06
N PRO A 119 4.09 -26.61 10.54
CA PRO A 119 3.83 -25.26 11.02
C PRO A 119 2.72 -25.24 12.09
N PHE A 120 2.76 -24.30 13.05
CA PHE A 120 1.66 -24.10 14.02
C PHE A 120 0.40 -23.56 13.37
N TYR A 121 0.54 -22.81 12.27
CA TYR A 121 -0.56 -22.23 11.50
C TYR A 121 -0.41 -22.60 10.02
N GLY A 122 -1.57 -22.85 9.39
CA GLY A 122 -1.60 -23.33 8.02
C GLY A 122 -1.47 -24.86 7.94
N LYS A 123 -1.56 -25.40 6.73
CA LYS A 123 -1.44 -26.84 6.46
C LYS A 123 -0.57 -27.06 5.25
N MET A 124 0.42 -27.93 5.38
CA MET A 124 1.14 -28.44 4.24
C MET A 124 0.33 -29.54 3.56
N ILE A 125 0.25 -29.49 2.23
CA ILE A 125 -0.46 -30.49 1.43
C ILE A 125 0.51 -31.13 0.47
N LEU A 126 0.64 -32.43 0.55
CA LEU A 126 1.44 -33.26 -0.35
C LEU A 126 0.55 -33.88 -1.45
N LYS A 127 1.15 -34.22 -2.56
CA LYS A 127 0.44 -34.71 -3.75
C LYS A 127 -0.28 -36.02 -3.50
N ASN A 128 0.40 -37.00 -2.90
CA ASN A 128 -0.13 -38.36 -2.72
C ASN A 128 -0.77 -38.54 -1.32
N VAL A 129 -0.21 -37.89 -0.30
CA VAL A 129 -0.63 -38.06 1.09
C VAL A 129 -1.76 -37.09 1.49
N GLY A 130 -1.91 -35.98 0.77
CA GLY A 130 -2.88 -34.92 1.12
C GLY A 130 -2.38 -34.04 2.27
N SER A 131 -3.26 -33.63 3.19
CA SER A 131 -2.90 -32.79 4.35
C SER A 131 -1.99 -33.53 5.31
N VAL A 132 -0.90 -32.87 5.69
CA VAL A 132 0.12 -33.45 6.59
C VAL A 132 -0.25 -33.13 8.04
N ASP A 133 -0.33 -34.19 8.84
CA ASP A 133 -0.45 -34.10 10.29
C ASP A 133 0.93 -34.25 10.97
N PRO A 134 1.15 -33.71 12.20
CA PRO A 134 2.42 -33.80 12.92
C PRO A 134 2.97 -35.24 13.04
N ALA A 135 2.09 -36.23 13.19
CA ALA A 135 2.49 -37.63 13.26
C ALA A 135 3.07 -38.16 11.96
N LYS A 136 2.50 -37.79 10.81
CA LYS A 136 3.03 -38.15 9.47
C LYS A 136 4.34 -37.44 9.18
N LEU A 137 4.48 -36.17 9.59
CA LEU A 137 5.73 -35.42 9.45
C LEU A 137 6.85 -36.12 10.19
N LYS A 138 6.62 -36.48 11.46
CA LYS A 138 7.58 -37.23 12.27
C LYS A 138 7.95 -38.54 11.62
N GLN A 139 6.99 -39.30 11.12
CA GLN A 139 7.24 -40.62 10.54
C GLN A 139 8.06 -40.53 9.25
N SER A 140 7.72 -39.61 8.33
CA SER A 140 8.38 -39.50 7.01
C SER A 140 9.72 -38.78 7.10
N LEU A 141 9.75 -37.58 7.71
CA LEU A 141 10.97 -36.76 7.72
C LEU A 141 11.96 -37.14 8.81
N ASP A 142 11.47 -37.36 10.05
CA ASP A 142 12.39 -37.61 11.18
C ASP A 142 12.79 -39.09 11.33
N LEU A 143 11.84 -40.03 11.21
CA LEU A 143 12.11 -41.45 11.43
C LEU A 143 12.58 -42.15 10.18
N SER A 144 12.00 -41.88 9.00
CA SER A 144 12.39 -42.54 7.76
C SER A 144 13.51 -41.81 7.00
N GLY A 145 13.85 -40.58 7.38
CA GLY A 145 14.89 -39.78 6.72
C GLY A 145 14.57 -39.51 5.25
N GLU A 146 13.29 -39.23 4.94
CA GLU A 146 12.84 -38.95 3.58
C GLU A 146 12.83 -37.42 3.31
N ALA A 147 12.76 -37.07 2.03
CA ALA A 147 12.65 -35.66 1.59
C ALA A 147 11.29 -35.38 0.93
N TRP A 148 10.72 -34.21 1.20
CA TRP A 148 9.62 -33.65 0.44
C TRP A 148 10.13 -32.55 -0.46
N VAL A 149 9.79 -32.59 -1.73
CA VAL A 149 10.35 -31.66 -2.73
C VAL A 149 9.24 -30.90 -3.43
N TYR A 150 9.57 -29.73 -3.96
CA TYR A 150 8.63 -28.99 -4.80
C TYR A 150 8.52 -29.65 -6.20
N PRO A 151 7.33 -29.61 -6.82
CA PRO A 151 7.09 -30.19 -8.15
C PRO A 151 8.05 -29.64 -9.21
N GLU A 152 8.41 -28.35 -9.12
CA GLU A 152 9.32 -27.69 -10.05
C GLU A 152 10.72 -28.36 -10.03
N LEU A 153 11.19 -28.77 -8.87
CA LEU A 153 12.48 -29.46 -8.75
C LEU A 153 12.46 -30.83 -9.38
N LEU A 154 11.36 -31.59 -9.20
CA LEU A 154 11.18 -32.88 -9.83
C LEU A 154 11.24 -32.75 -11.35
N TYR A 155 10.57 -31.74 -11.90
CA TYR A 155 10.60 -31.44 -13.33
C TYR A 155 12.01 -31.02 -13.81
N MET A 156 12.72 -30.17 -13.04
CA MET A 156 14.06 -29.66 -13.40
C MET A 156 15.15 -30.72 -13.35
N LEU A 157 15.01 -31.75 -12.53
CA LEU A 157 15.98 -32.83 -12.35
C LEU A 157 15.53 -34.15 -13.00
N GLU A 158 14.36 -34.14 -13.65
CA GLU A 158 13.74 -35.32 -14.28
C GLU A 158 13.55 -36.50 -13.31
N LEU A 159 13.23 -36.17 -12.02
CA LEU A 159 13.04 -37.15 -10.96
C LEU A 159 11.57 -37.43 -10.68
N ASN A 160 11.32 -38.62 -10.11
CA ASN A 160 10.02 -39.05 -9.63
C ASN A 160 10.03 -39.33 -8.13
N ALA A 161 8.85 -39.34 -7.51
CA ALA A 161 8.71 -39.81 -6.14
C ALA A 161 9.19 -41.26 -6.02
N GLY A 162 9.97 -41.55 -4.97
CA GLY A 162 10.62 -42.81 -4.73
C GLY A 162 12.11 -42.85 -5.11
N GLU A 163 12.59 -41.92 -5.93
CA GLU A 163 14.00 -41.81 -6.33
C GLU A 163 14.82 -41.07 -5.27
N TYR A 164 16.15 -41.09 -5.44
CA TYR A 164 17.07 -40.48 -4.49
C TYR A 164 17.67 -39.20 -5.01
N ILE A 165 17.80 -38.20 -4.12
CA ILE A 165 18.47 -36.92 -4.37
C ILE A 165 19.63 -36.74 -3.38
N LYS A 166 20.80 -36.35 -3.87
CA LYS A 166 21.97 -36.08 -3.04
C LYS A 166 21.94 -34.65 -2.52
N ILE A 167 21.98 -34.49 -1.18
CA ILE A 167 21.97 -33.22 -0.46
C ILE A 167 23.18 -33.19 0.47
N GLY A 168 24.18 -32.36 0.14
CA GLY A 168 25.46 -32.40 0.82
C GLY A 168 26.15 -33.77 0.63
N GLU A 169 26.53 -34.43 1.72
CA GLU A 169 27.17 -35.74 1.68
C GLU A 169 26.19 -36.93 1.67
N GLN A 170 24.92 -36.70 1.99
CA GLN A 170 23.90 -37.74 2.12
C GLN A 170 22.94 -37.79 0.94
N SER A 171 22.33 -38.98 0.74
CA SER A 171 21.30 -39.21 -0.27
C SER A 171 19.97 -39.50 0.40
N PHE A 172 18.95 -38.69 0.08
CA PHE A 172 17.62 -38.79 0.64
C PHE A 172 16.63 -39.33 -0.40
N ARG A 173 15.74 -40.22 0.05
CA ARG A 173 14.63 -40.69 -0.78
C ARG A 173 13.56 -39.64 -0.86
N ILE A 174 13.06 -39.33 -2.06
CA ILE A 174 11.95 -38.42 -2.29
C ILE A 174 10.65 -39.17 -1.95
N ALA A 175 10.00 -38.78 -0.84
CA ALA A 175 8.73 -39.39 -0.44
C ALA A 175 7.55 -38.88 -1.23
N ASP A 176 7.43 -37.55 -1.38
CA ASP A 176 6.30 -36.91 -2.04
C ASP A 176 6.62 -35.48 -2.50
N SER A 177 5.73 -34.87 -3.27
CA SER A 177 5.84 -33.49 -3.69
C SER A 177 4.90 -32.56 -2.92
N VAL A 178 5.40 -31.38 -2.55
CA VAL A 178 4.64 -30.35 -1.81
C VAL A 178 3.81 -29.52 -2.77
N ILE A 179 2.48 -29.65 -2.71
CA ILE A 179 1.56 -28.85 -3.54
C ILE A 179 1.21 -27.52 -2.87
N VAL A 180 0.97 -27.55 -1.55
CA VAL A 180 0.64 -26.35 -0.78
C VAL A 180 1.58 -26.23 0.40
N ASP A 181 2.30 -25.13 0.43
CA ASP A 181 3.14 -24.71 1.54
C ASP A 181 2.71 -23.31 1.97
N PRO A 182 2.16 -23.13 3.18
CA PRO A 182 1.73 -21.82 3.66
C PRO A 182 2.83 -20.77 3.64
N SER A 183 4.10 -21.20 3.87
CA SER A 183 5.25 -20.30 3.89
C SER A 183 5.74 -19.88 2.50
N SER A 184 5.24 -20.52 1.43
CA SER A 184 5.62 -20.23 0.04
C SER A 184 4.73 -19.20 -0.62
N SER A 185 3.54 -18.93 -0.09
CA SER A 185 2.48 -18.14 -0.77
C SER A 185 2.93 -16.76 -1.24
N PHE A 186 4.08 -16.26 -0.77
CA PHE A 186 4.66 -14.96 -1.15
C PHE A 186 6.10 -15.02 -1.64
N SER A 187 6.70 -16.20 -1.70
CA SER A 187 8.00 -16.40 -2.31
C SER A 187 7.92 -16.85 -3.77
N SER A 188 6.87 -16.47 -4.50
CA SER A 188 6.73 -16.72 -5.95
C SER A 188 7.92 -16.19 -6.78
N PHE A 189 8.78 -15.41 -6.16
CA PHE A 189 10.11 -15.01 -6.63
C PHE A 189 11.23 -15.75 -5.87
N GLY A 190 10.96 -16.92 -5.28
CA GLY A 190 12.00 -17.75 -4.67
C GLY A 190 13.07 -18.07 -5.71
N LEU A 191 14.32 -17.69 -5.41
CA LEU A 191 15.48 -17.90 -6.28
C LEU A 191 15.75 -19.38 -6.55
N ALA A 192 15.15 -20.28 -5.75
CA ALA A 192 15.36 -21.72 -5.85
C ALA A 192 14.17 -22.50 -5.28
N PRO A 193 13.83 -23.68 -5.85
CA PRO A 193 12.82 -24.57 -5.31
C PRO A 193 13.21 -25.09 -3.93
N ARG A 194 12.22 -25.47 -3.11
CA ARG A 194 12.45 -25.92 -1.73
C ARG A 194 12.47 -27.43 -1.61
N ILE A 195 13.25 -27.88 -0.64
CA ILE A 195 13.28 -29.26 -0.14
C ILE A 195 13.07 -29.22 1.37
N TYR A 196 12.19 -30.06 1.88
CA TYR A 196 11.95 -30.25 3.30
C TYR A 196 12.58 -31.55 3.78
N LEU A 197 13.34 -31.47 4.88
CA LEU A 197 13.96 -32.57 5.61
C LEU A 197 13.54 -32.52 7.08
N GLY A 198 13.67 -33.61 7.79
CA GLY A 198 13.62 -33.61 9.25
C GLY A 198 14.78 -32.80 9.84
N TYR A 199 14.48 -32.04 10.90
CA TYR A 199 15.50 -31.22 11.56
C TYR A 199 16.70 -32.06 12.02
N SER A 200 16.44 -33.28 12.52
CA SER A 200 17.46 -34.26 12.98
C SER A 200 18.45 -34.63 11.89
N HIS A 201 18.04 -34.74 10.65
CA HIS A 201 18.91 -35.15 9.53
C HIS A 201 19.71 -34.00 8.91
N MET A 202 19.51 -32.77 9.33
CA MET A 202 20.25 -31.62 8.79
C MET A 202 21.74 -31.66 9.13
N GLU A 203 22.10 -32.20 10.30
CA GLU A 203 23.54 -32.38 10.69
C GLU A 203 24.22 -33.41 9.83
N GLU A 204 23.53 -34.49 9.45
CA GLU A 204 24.05 -35.58 8.63
C GLU A 204 24.42 -35.14 7.20
N THR A 205 23.80 -34.03 6.72
CA THR A 205 24.11 -33.48 5.39
C THR A 205 25.53 -32.90 5.29
N ALA A 206 26.23 -32.67 6.40
CA ALA A 206 27.50 -31.95 6.50
C ALA A 206 27.45 -30.49 5.94
N LEU A 207 26.24 -29.91 5.74
CA LEU A 207 26.07 -28.57 5.25
C LEU A 207 26.13 -27.50 6.36
N LEU A 208 26.01 -27.91 7.64
CA LEU A 208 25.98 -26.97 8.78
C LEU A 208 27.42 -26.65 9.24
N THR A 209 28.20 -26.01 8.40
CA THR A 209 29.58 -25.59 8.73
C THR A 209 29.61 -24.15 9.23
N LYS A 210 30.67 -23.74 9.95
CA LYS A 210 30.88 -22.35 10.39
C LYS A 210 30.92 -21.33 9.23
N LYS A 211 31.21 -21.80 8.01
CA LYS A 211 31.28 -20.97 6.79
C LYS A 211 29.95 -20.91 6.05
N SER A 212 28.99 -21.75 6.37
CA SER A 212 27.70 -21.80 5.70
C SER A 212 26.76 -20.72 6.24
N ARG A 213 26.10 -19.99 5.34
CA ARG A 213 25.07 -19.01 5.72
C ARG A 213 23.75 -19.72 6.02
N VAL A 214 23.60 -20.15 7.25
CA VAL A 214 22.45 -20.90 7.73
C VAL A 214 21.52 -19.98 8.51
N SER A 215 20.24 -20.01 8.20
CA SER A 215 19.22 -19.31 8.97
C SER A 215 18.63 -20.24 10.01
N HIS A 216 18.91 -19.99 11.27
CA HIS A 216 18.33 -20.67 12.41
C HIS A 216 17.09 -19.91 12.87
N GLN A 217 15.97 -20.59 13.02
CA GLN A 217 14.71 -20.00 13.45
C GLN A 217 14.14 -20.81 14.64
N ARG A 218 13.70 -20.07 15.66
CA ARG A 218 12.90 -20.60 16.76
C ARG A 218 11.52 -19.98 16.67
N LEU A 219 10.53 -20.78 16.44
CA LEU A 219 9.15 -20.39 16.17
C LEU A 219 8.32 -20.61 17.42
N TYR A 220 7.45 -19.66 17.77
CA TYR A 220 6.63 -19.73 18.96
C TYR A 220 5.16 -19.48 18.63
N ARG A 221 4.32 -20.32 19.21
CA ARG A 221 2.88 -20.11 19.28
C ARG A 221 2.52 -19.71 20.69
N VAL A 222 1.98 -18.49 20.86
CA VAL A 222 1.58 -17.94 22.14
C VAL A 222 0.09 -18.17 22.39
N PRO A 223 -0.38 -18.22 23.66
CA PRO A 223 -1.81 -18.34 23.99
C PRO A 223 -2.62 -17.18 23.40
N GLU A 224 -3.86 -17.48 23.01
CA GLU A 224 -4.79 -16.48 22.48
C GLU A 224 -5.03 -15.35 23.49
N GLY A 225 -5.08 -14.09 23.01
CA GLY A 225 -5.27 -12.92 23.86
C GLY A 225 -3.99 -12.29 24.42
N THR A 226 -2.80 -12.84 24.10
CA THR A 226 -1.52 -12.25 24.50
C THR A 226 -1.26 -10.95 23.74
N ASP A 227 -0.84 -9.89 24.44
CA ASP A 227 -0.35 -8.66 23.78
C ASP A 227 1.03 -8.91 23.14
N LEU A 228 0.98 -9.24 21.83
CA LEU A 228 2.18 -9.50 21.04
C LEU A 228 3.10 -8.29 20.94
N SER A 229 2.53 -7.08 20.92
CA SER A 229 3.32 -5.85 20.77
C SER A 229 4.17 -5.60 22.02
N GLY A 230 3.54 -5.65 23.17
CA GLY A 230 4.24 -5.51 24.45
C GLY A 230 5.24 -6.65 24.72
N LEU A 231 4.94 -7.87 24.26
CA LEU A 231 5.84 -9.02 24.37
C LEU A 231 7.11 -8.84 23.51
N VAL A 232 6.92 -8.41 22.25
CA VAL A 232 8.04 -8.14 21.32
C VAL A 232 8.94 -7.03 21.84
N ASP A 233 8.37 -5.97 22.40
CA ASP A 233 9.15 -4.88 22.99
C ASP A 233 9.99 -5.34 24.18
N LYS A 234 9.45 -6.23 25.02
CA LYS A 234 10.20 -6.85 26.14
C LYS A 234 11.36 -7.70 25.61
N LEU A 235 11.08 -8.57 24.64
CA LEU A 235 12.11 -9.42 24.01
C LEU A 235 13.19 -8.58 23.34
N GLN A 236 12.80 -7.51 22.61
CA GLN A 236 13.77 -6.62 21.95
C GLN A 236 14.65 -5.89 22.96
N LYS A 237 14.09 -5.39 24.06
CA LYS A 237 14.87 -4.78 25.15
C LYS A 237 15.86 -5.75 25.78
N GLN A 238 15.49 -7.02 25.87
CA GLN A 238 16.35 -8.06 26.41
C GLN A 238 17.49 -8.41 25.44
N ILE A 239 17.19 -8.56 24.14
CA ILE A 239 18.21 -8.78 23.10
C ILE A 239 19.20 -7.64 23.04
N ASN A 240 18.73 -6.39 23.15
CA ASN A 240 19.60 -5.21 23.13
C ASN A 240 20.54 -5.12 24.35
N LYS A 241 20.27 -5.88 25.42
CA LYS A 241 21.17 -5.99 26.61
C LYS A 241 22.21 -7.09 26.48
N LEU A 242 22.06 -7.98 25.47
CA LEU A 242 23.00 -9.06 25.21
C LEU A 242 24.17 -8.51 24.37
N ASP A 243 25.38 -8.75 24.84
CA ASP A 243 26.62 -8.38 24.13
C ASP A 243 27.10 -9.51 23.18
N GLY A 244 27.75 -9.11 22.10
CA GLY A 244 28.45 -10.05 21.20
C GLY A 244 27.60 -10.63 20.09
N SER A 245 27.79 -11.94 19.78
CA SER A 245 27.13 -12.63 18.66
C SER A 245 25.61 -12.69 18.78
N ASP A 246 25.09 -12.63 19.99
CA ASP A 246 23.68 -12.77 20.30
C ASP A 246 22.88 -11.49 20.02
N SER A 247 23.55 -10.33 19.91
CA SER A 247 22.93 -9.09 19.47
C SER A 247 22.40 -9.12 18.02
N LYS A 248 22.74 -10.19 17.25
CA LYS A 248 22.30 -10.41 15.86
C LYS A 248 20.96 -11.14 15.74
N ILE A 249 20.31 -11.47 16.86
CA ILE A 249 18.99 -12.11 16.87
C ILE A 249 17.94 -11.10 16.39
N ARG A 250 17.13 -11.50 15.40
CA ARG A 250 16.02 -10.72 14.89
C ARG A 250 14.70 -11.33 15.30
N ILE A 251 13.79 -10.50 15.79
CA ILE A 251 12.43 -10.91 16.09
C ILE A 251 11.57 -10.62 14.86
N LEU A 252 10.96 -11.66 14.33
CA LEU A 252 9.94 -11.58 13.29
C LEU A 252 8.60 -11.91 13.90
N THR A 253 7.62 -11.03 13.76
CA THR A 253 6.22 -11.33 14.07
C THR A 253 5.47 -11.61 12.79
N HIS A 254 4.32 -12.27 12.87
CA HIS A 254 3.47 -12.46 11.70
C HIS A 254 3.09 -11.12 11.04
N LYS A 255 2.95 -10.03 11.80
CA LYS A 255 2.72 -8.68 11.26
C LYS A 255 3.92 -8.18 10.43
N ARG A 256 5.16 -8.42 10.90
CA ARG A 256 6.39 -8.00 10.20
C ARG A 256 6.83 -8.97 9.10
N ALA A 257 6.54 -10.25 9.23
CA ALA A 257 6.83 -11.23 8.17
C ALA A 257 6.06 -10.91 6.87
N GLY A 258 4.86 -10.30 7.00
CA GLY A 258 4.09 -9.75 5.91
C GLY A 258 4.48 -8.34 5.45
N ASP A 259 5.46 -7.69 6.08
CA ASP A 259 5.71 -6.23 5.91
C ASP A 259 6.03 -5.81 4.47
N ASN A 260 6.68 -6.61 3.67
CA ASN A 260 6.92 -6.27 2.27
C ASN A 260 5.64 -6.35 1.43
N LEU A 261 4.85 -7.39 1.64
CA LEU A 261 3.54 -7.53 1.02
C LEU A 261 2.50 -6.65 1.71
N GLY A 262 2.53 -6.56 3.04
CA GLY A 262 1.67 -5.70 3.85
C GLY A 262 1.83 -4.23 3.48
N ARG A 263 3.03 -3.77 3.14
CA ARG A 263 3.26 -2.41 2.62
C ARG A 263 2.63 -2.19 1.25
N LEU A 264 2.82 -3.13 0.32
CA LEU A 264 2.21 -3.05 -1.00
C LEU A 264 0.68 -3.06 -0.89
N MET A 265 0.14 -3.96 -0.07
CA MET A 265 -1.30 -4.06 0.21
C MET A 265 -1.82 -2.86 1.00
N GLY A 266 -1.03 -2.31 1.92
CA GLY A 266 -1.34 -1.06 2.61
C GLY A 266 -1.51 0.11 1.63
N TYR A 267 -0.63 0.24 0.63
CA TYR A 267 -0.80 1.25 -0.42
C TYR A 267 -2.06 1.01 -1.26
N LEU A 268 -2.33 -0.25 -1.61
CA LEU A 268 -3.55 -0.61 -2.33
C LEU A 268 -4.79 -0.26 -1.50
N ASN A 269 -4.80 -0.58 -0.22
CA ASN A 269 -5.89 -0.28 0.72
C ASN A 269 -6.17 1.21 0.84
N ASP A 270 -5.13 2.04 0.98
CA ASP A 270 -5.30 3.49 1.05
C ASP A 270 -5.81 4.05 -0.26
N TYR A 271 -5.31 3.54 -1.38
CA TYR A 271 -5.79 3.91 -2.71
C TYR A 271 -7.28 3.56 -2.88
N MET A 272 -7.69 2.36 -2.50
CA MET A 272 -9.10 1.96 -2.52
C MET A 272 -9.97 2.87 -1.63
N GLY A 273 -9.47 3.23 -0.45
CA GLY A 273 -10.14 4.17 0.44
C GLY A 273 -10.32 5.56 -0.19
N LEU A 274 -9.31 6.09 -0.87
CA LEU A 274 -9.40 7.36 -1.59
C LEU A 274 -10.38 7.29 -2.77
N VAL A 275 -10.43 6.18 -3.50
CA VAL A 275 -11.43 5.95 -4.57
C VAL A 275 -12.85 5.93 -3.99
N ALA A 276 -13.06 5.27 -2.85
CA ALA A 276 -14.33 5.27 -2.14
C ALA A 276 -14.78 6.70 -1.76
N MET A 277 -13.83 7.54 -1.33
CA MET A 277 -14.08 8.94 -1.02
C MET A 277 -14.53 9.74 -2.26
N ILE A 278 -13.96 9.48 -3.44
CA ILE A 278 -14.43 10.14 -4.68
C ILE A 278 -15.90 9.79 -4.96
N ALA A 279 -16.31 8.54 -4.76
CA ALA A 279 -17.69 8.13 -4.93
C ALA A 279 -18.64 8.91 -3.99
N VAL A 280 -18.24 9.08 -2.72
CA VAL A 280 -19.01 9.90 -1.75
C VAL A 280 -19.08 11.37 -2.17
N PHE A 281 -17.98 11.96 -2.67
CA PHE A 281 -17.97 13.34 -3.15
C PHE A 281 -18.87 13.55 -4.37
N LEU A 282 -18.82 12.62 -5.33
CA LEU A 282 -19.69 12.65 -6.49
C LEU A 282 -21.17 12.58 -6.10
N ALA A 283 -21.51 11.66 -5.19
CA ALA A 283 -22.87 11.56 -4.66
C ALA A 283 -23.29 12.82 -3.89
N GLY A 284 -22.37 13.40 -3.09
CA GLY A 284 -22.58 14.64 -2.37
C GLY A 284 -22.82 15.85 -3.28
N ILE A 285 -22.04 16.00 -4.36
CA ILE A 285 -22.24 17.03 -5.38
C ILE A 285 -23.61 16.86 -6.06
N GLY A 286 -23.96 15.63 -6.43
CA GLY A 286 -25.26 15.29 -7.01
C GLY A 286 -26.42 15.61 -6.06
N ALA A 287 -26.29 15.23 -4.78
CA ALA A 287 -27.28 15.55 -3.74
C ALA A 287 -27.43 17.05 -3.52
N ALA A 288 -26.36 17.82 -3.48
CA ALA A 288 -26.37 19.26 -3.36
C ALA A 288 -27.07 19.91 -4.56
N TYR A 289 -26.85 19.42 -5.76
CA TYR A 289 -27.53 19.89 -6.97
C TYR A 289 -29.03 19.57 -6.95
N LEU A 290 -29.42 18.35 -6.63
CA LEU A 290 -30.81 17.94 -6.50
C LEU A 290 -31.54 18.79 -5.45
N PHE A 291 -30.87 18.99 -4.30
CA PHE A 291 -31.42 19.80 -3.22
C PHE A 291 -31.56 21.28 -3.59
N ARG A 292 -30.60 21.85 -4.32
CA ARG A 292 -30.68 23.20 -4.85
C ARG A 292 -31.92 23.38 -5.74
N ASN A 293 -32.13 22.44 -6.66
CA ASN A 293 -33.25 22.49 -7.57
C ASN A 293 -34.61 22.38 -6.83
N TYR A 294 -34.65 21.50 -5.82
CA TYR A 294 -35.79 21.37 -4.93
C TYR A 294 -36.10 22.70 -4.20
N LEU A 295 -35.07 23.31 -3.58
CA LEU A 295 -35.24 24.57 -2.84
C LEU A 295 -35.73 25.72 -3.72
N VAL A 296 -35.16 25.88 -4.91
CA VAL A 296 -35.58 26.96 -5.83
C VAL A 296 -37.08 26.86 -6.16
N ASN A 297 -37.58 25.65 -6.39
CA ASN A 297 -39.00 25.42 -6.66
C ASN A 297 -39.90 25.65 -5.42
N ARG A 298 -39.31 25.61 -4.22
CA ARG A 298 -40.00 25.74 -2.94
C ARG A 298 -39.93 27.17 -2.32
N PHE A 299 -39.16 28.06 -2.90
CA PHE A 299 -39.04 29.43 -2.35
C PHE A 299 -40.39 30.12 -2.21
N ARG A 300 -41.31 29.93 -3.14
CA ARG A 300 -42.67 30.51 -3.08
C ARG A 300 -43.43 29.99 -1.84
N GLU A 301 -43.40 28.69 -1.56
CA GLU A 301 -44.09 28.09 -0.42
C GLU A 301 -43.47 28.56 0.89
N MET A 302 -42.13 28.65 0.95
CA MET A 302 -41.42 29.18 2.12
C MET A 302 -41.79 30.66 2.37
N SER A 303 -41.92 31.44 1.34
CA SER A 303 -42.35 32.83 1.45
C SER A 303 -43.79 32.94 1.98
N ILE A 304 -44.70 32.06 1.51
CA ILE A 304 -46.09 31.97 2.03
C ILE A 304 -46.10 31.62 3.51
N MET A 305 -45.29 30.62 3.91
CA MET A 305 -45.16 30.23 5.33
C MET A 305 -44.65 31.38 6.21
N MET A 306 -43.68 32.15 5.71
CA MET A 306 -43.19 33.34 6.42
C MET A 306 -44.22 34.46 6.47
N SER A 307 -45.05 34.65 5.45
CA SER A 307 -46.16 35.60 5.45
C SER A 307 -47.27 35.21 6.44
N LEU A 308 -47.43 33.90 6.70
CA LEU A 308 -48.36 33.37 7.70
C LEU A 308 -47.78 33.39 9.15
N GLY A 309 -46.56 33.98 9.34
CA GLY A 309 -45.97 34.18 10.64
C GLY A 309 -44.88 33.22 11.03
N ALA A 310 -44.41 32.32 10.14
CA ALA A 310 -43.27 31.51 10.41
C ALA A 310 -41.99 32.38 10.38
N THR A 311 -41.10 32.14 11.38
CA THR A 311 -39.81 32.83 11.43
C THR A 311 -38.82 32.20 10.44
N ARG A 312 -37.79 32.95 10.01
CA ARG A 312 -36.69 32.42 9.17
C ARG A 312 -35.98 31.22 9.83
N GLN A 313 -35.80 31.26 11.15
CA GLN A 313 -35.19 30.16 11.87
C GLN A 313 -36.04 28.90 11.84
N GLN A 314 -37.34 29.01 11.91
CA GLN A 314 -38.26 27.88 11.83
C GLN A 314 -38.20 27.23 10.44
N THR A 315 -38.26 28.05 9.37
CA THR A 315 -38.10 27.54 8.00
C THR A 315 -36.76 26.87 7.79
N TYR A 316 -35.67 27.44 8.32
CA TYR A 316 -34.35 26.87 8.24
C TYR A 316 -34.26 25.52 9.00
N ARG A 317 -34.81 25.43 10.22
CA ARG A 317 -34.86 24.16 10.98
C ARG A 317 -35.65 23.08 10.26
N MET A 318 -36.74 23.41 9.62
CA MET A 318 -37.55 22.47 8.82
C MET A 318 -36.70 21.86 7.70
N VAL A 319 -35.96 22.69 6.96
CA VAL A 319 -35.09 22.24 5.86
C VAL A 319 -33.91 21.39 6.38
N LEU A 320 -33.32 21.74 7.52
CA LEU A 320 -32.29 20.91 8.17
C LEU A 320 -32.83 19.52 8.53
N TRP A 321 -34.06 19.45 9.08
CA TRP A 321 -34.67 18.13 9.36
C TRP A 321 -34.94 17.32 8.10
N GLN A 322 -35.36 18.00 6.99
CA GLN A 322 -35.53 17.31 5.71
C GLN A 322 -34.22 16.68 5.22
N LEU A 323 -33.11 17.44 5.26
CA LEU A 323 -31.78 16.93 4.88
C LEU A 323 -31.30 15.83 5.80
N GLY A 324 -31.45 15.97 7.11
CA GLY A 324 -31.08 14.94 8.07
C GLY A 324 -31.84 13.64 7.83
N LEU A 325 -33.17 13.71 7.62
CA LEU A 325 -33.99 12.54 7.30
C LEU A 325 -33.62 11.89 5.95
N LEU A 326 -33.38 12.71 4.94
CA LEU A 326 -32.90 12.18 3.64
C LEU A 326 -31.53 11.57 3.74
N GLY A 327 -30.59 12.21 4.44
CA GLY A 327 -29.24 11.70 4.61
C GLY A 327 -29.18 10.39 5.39
N THR A 328 -29.90 10.31 6.52
CA THR A 328 -29.99 9.06 7.31
C THR A 328 -30.74 7.97 6.55
N GLY A 329 -31.83 8.32 5.85
CA GLY A 329 -32.57 7.39 5.00
C GLY A 329 -31.69 6.83 3.86
N ALA A 330 -30.86 7.69 3.24
CA ALA A 330 -29.91 7.27 2.21
C ALA A 330 -28.83 6.31 2.78
N ALA A 331 -28.33 6.57 4.00
CA ALA A 331 -27.37 5.71 4.64
C ALA A 331 -27.97 4.31 4.97
N LEU A 332 -29.22 4.25 5.43
CA LEU A 332 -29.90 2.98 5.64
C LEU A 332 -30.10 2.18 4.36
N LEU A 333 -30.47 2.86 3.27
CA LEU A 333 -30.54 2.23 1.94
C LEU A 333 -29.18 1.80 1.44
N ALA A 334 -28.13 2.57 1.69
CA ALA A 334 -26.75 2.23 1.35
C ALA A 334 -26.28 0.93 2.05
N ILE A 335 -26.63 0.76 3.32
CA ILE A 335 -26.34 -0.46 4.07
C ILE A 335 -27.02 -1.66 3.38
N ILE A 336 -28.30 -1.53 3.00
CA ILE A 336 -29.02 -2.61 2.30
C ILE A 336 -28.35 -2.93 0.96
N PHE A 337 -28.00 -1.92 0.18
CA PHE A 337 -27.31 -2.11 -1.11
C PHE A 337 -25.91 -2.74 -0.93
N SER A 338 -25.16 -2.32 0.09
CA SER A 338 -23.83 -2.88 0.34
C SER A 338 -23.88 -4.35 0.74
N LEU A 339 -24.90 -4.77 1.51
CA LEU A 339 -25.13 -6.19 1.83
C LEU A 339 -25.39 -7.05 0.58
N GLY A 340 -26.00 -6.46 -0.46
CA GLY A 340 -26.19 -7.14 -1.75
C GLY A 340 -24.96 -7.12 -2.66
N ILE A 341 -24.17 -6.05 -2.66
CA ILE A 341 -23.01 -5.87 -3.56
C ILE A 341 -21.77 -6.60 -3.01
N LEU A 342 -21.56 -6.59 -1.70
CA LEU A 342 -20.35 -7.14 -1.09
C LEU A 342 -20.09 -8.61 -1.42
N PRO A 343 -21.06 -9.54 -1.38
CA PRO A 343 -20.83 -10.94 -1.75
C PRO A 343 -20.57 -11.15 -3.25
N LEU A 344 -20.90 -10.17 -4.11
CA LEU A 344 -20.61 -10.25 -5.54
C LEU A 344 -19.13 -9.91 -5.86
N LEU A 345 -18.47 -9.12 -5.02
CA LEU A 345 -17.08 -8.71 -5.25
C LEU A 345 -16.10 -9.89 -5.35
N PRO A 346 -16.10 -10.89 -4.45
CA PRO A 346 -15.23 -12.07 -4.58
C PRO A 346 -15.50 -12.87 -5.83
N VAL A 347 -16.76 -12.95 -6.29
CA VAL A 347 -17.12 -13.67 -7.51
C VAL A 347 -16.58 -12.96 -8.75
N LEU A 348 -16.70 -11.62 -8.81
CA LEU A 348 -16.20 -10.81 -9.92
C LEU A 348 -14.66 -10.76 -9.96
N LEU A 349 -14.00 -10.76 -8.79
CA LEU A 349 -12.56 -10.64 -8.64
C LEU A 349 -11.86 -11.98 -8.40
N LYS A 350 -12.55 -13.12 -8.65
CA LYS A 350 -12.04 -14.47 -8.37
C LYS A 350 -10.65 -14.77 -8.94
N GLN A 351 -10.30 -14.16 -10.07
CA GLN A 351 -8.98 -14.33 -10.70
C GLN A 351 -7.85 -13.60 -9.96
N PHE A 352 -8.19 -12.58 -9.14
CA PHE A 352 -7.24 -11.73 -8.45
C PHE A 352 -7.17 -11.99 -6.93
N LEU A 353 -8.12 -12.76 -6.41
CA LEU A 353 -8.24 -13.02 -4.99
C LEU A 353 -7.70 -14.41 -4.62
N PRO A 354 -7.06 -14.55 -3.45
CA PRO A 354 -6.62 -15.84 -2.94
C PRO A 354 -7.80 -16.80 -2.75
N SER A 355 -7.54 -18.10 -2.87
CA SER A 355 -8.54 -19.13 -2.57
C SER A 355 -9.01 -19.05 -1.12
N GLY A 356 -10.33 -19.11 -0.90
CA GLY A 356 -10.91 -19.04 0.45
C GLY A 356 -11.11 -17.63 1.00
N PHE A 357 -11.04 -16.59 0.14
CA PHE A 357 -11.34 -15.22 0.55
C PHE A 357 -12.84 -15.03 0.80
N GLU A 358 -13.19 -14.63 2.02
CA GLU A 358 -14.57 -14.30 2.42
C GLU A 358 -14.67 -12.82 2.76
N THR A 359 -15.73 -12.18 2.27
CA THR A 359 -16.02 -10.79 2.60
C THR A 359 -16.94 -10.71 3.81
N HIS A 360 -16.55 -9.89 4.77
CA HIS A 360 -17.35 -9.58 5.95
C HIS A 360 -17.73 -8.09 5.95
N VAL A 361 -18.99 -7.82 6.33
CA VAL A 361 -19.44 -6.43 6.46
C VAL A 361 -18.90 -5.87 7.76
N ASN A 362 -18.23 -4.73 7.67
CA ASN A 362 -17.69 -4.03 8.82
C ASN A 362 -18.76 -3.13 9.46
N LEU A 363 -19.05 -3.35 10.73
CA LEU A 363 -20.00 -2.53 11.50
C LEU A 363 -19.52 -1.07 11.64
N SER A 364 -18.21 -0.84 11.74
CA SER A 364 -17.64 0.51 11.81
C SER A 364 -17.89 1.31 10.54
N SER A 365 -17.75 0.69 9.36
CA SER A 365 -18.04 1.29 8.06
C SER A 365 -19.52 1.68 7.93
N MET A 366 -20.42 0.85 8.46
CA MET A 366 -21.85 1.14 8.46
C MET A 366 -22.19 2.35 9.36
N LEU A 367 -21.64 2.38 10.58
CA LEU A 367 -21.83 3.49 11.51
C LEU A 367 -21.25 4.80 10.93
N PHE A 368 -20.08 4.72 10.33
CA PHE A 368 -19.44 5.85 9.69
C PHE A 368 -20.25 6.36 8.49
N ALA A 369 -20.78 5.46 7.67
CA ALA A 369 -21.67 5.83 6.56
C ALA A 369 -22.98 6.49 7.07
N LEU A 370 -23.49 6.08 8.21
CA LEU A 370 -24.67 6.69 8.83
C LEU A 370 -24.38 8.14 9.28
N VAL A 371 -23.21 8.37 9.88
CA VAL A 371 -22.74 9.71 10.23
C VAL A 371 -22.51 10.56 8.97
N LEU A 372 -21.84 10.01 7.96
CA LEU A 372 -21.61 10.67 6.67
C LEU A 372 -22.93 10.98 5.94
N GLY A 373 -23.89 10.07 5.97
CA GLY A 373 -25.21 10.32 5.38
C GLY A 373 -25.95 11.45 6.09
N GLY A 374 -26.00 11.42 7.42
CA GLY A 374 -26.68 12.44 8.22
C GLY A 374 -25.95 13.79 8.20
N VAL A 375 -24.72 13.83 8.70
CA VAL A 375 -23.94 15.07 8.84
C VAL A 375 -23.33 15.49 7.50
N GLY A 376 -22.82 14.56 6.70
CA GLY A 376 -22.24 14.84 5.40
C GLY A 376 -23.25 15.48 4.44
N SER A 377 -24.48 14.97 4.39
CA SER A 377 -25.53 15.60 3.56
C SER A 377 -25.79 17.06 3.93
N LEU A 378 -25.74 17.39 5.22
CA LEU A 378 -25.86 18.77 5.70
C LEU A 378 -24.67 19.63 5.24
N VAL A 379 -23.44 19.09 5.35
CA VAL A 379 -22.22 19.81 4.96
C VAL A 379 -22.16 20.03 3.45
N PHE A 380 -22.47 19.00 2.64
CA PHE A 380 -22.51 19.12 1.18
C PHE A 380 -23.56 20.12 0.71
N CYS A 381 -24.71 20.20 1.39
CA CYS A 381 -25.78 21.11 1.05
C CYS A 381 -25.64 22.51 1.72
N LEU A 382 -24.67 22.75 2.57
CA LEU A 382 -24.48 23.98 3.32
C LEU A 382 -24.34 25.22 2.42
N PRO A 383 -23.61 25.19 1.28
CA PRO A 383 -23.57 26.33 0.34
C PRO A 383 -24.94 26.66 -0.26
N VAL A 384 -25.81 25.67 -0.42
CA VAL A 384 -27.18 25.84 -0.91
C VAL A 384 -28.07 26.37 0.20
N LEU A 385 -27.92 25.85 1.44
CA LEU A 385 -28.65 26.29 2.61
C LEU A 385 -28.40 27.77 2.95
N SER A 386 -27.19 28.26 2.74
CA SER A 386 -26.86 29.67 2.99
C SER A 386 -27.73 30.64 2.18
N ARG A 387 -28.22 30.20 1.01
CA ARG A 387 -29.11 30.99 0.14
C ARG A 387 -30.54 31.17 0.70
N ILE A 388 -30.99 30.29 1.60
CA ILE A 388 -32.30 30.43 2.26
C ILE A 388 -32.37 31.71 3.09
N ARG A 389 -31.24 32.19 3.61
CA ARG A 389 -31.15 33.44 4.37
C ARG A 389 -31.52 34.67 3.55
N LEU A 390 -31.49 34.58 2.21
CA LEU A 390 -31.76 35.66 1.28
C LEU A 390 -33.24 35.70 0.84
N VAL A 391 -34.03 34.68 1.21
CA VAL A 391 -35.47 34.64 0.88
C VAL A 391 -36.21 35.70 1.70
N GLN A 392 -36.93 36.57 0.99
CA GLN A 392 -37.76 37.66 1.57
C GLN A 392 -39.24 37.47 1.21
N PRO A 393 -40.18 37.73 2.15
CA PRO A 393 -41.63 37.66 1.85
C PRO A 393 -42.08 38.56 0.69
N LEU A 394 -41.37 39.67 0.48
CA LEU A 394 -41.65 40.62 -0.60
C LEU A 394 -41.50 40.01 -2.00
N GLN A 395 -40.75 38.94 -2.15
CA GLN A 395 -40.53 38.24 -3.43
C GLN A 395 -41.82 37.59 -3.98
N LEU A 396 -42.85 37.42 -3.16
CA LEU A 396 -44.16 36.95 -3.62
C LEU A 396 -44.86 37.92 -4.56
N PHE A 397 -44.57 39.22 -4.43
CA PHE A 397 -45.22 40.27 -5.21
C PHE A 397 -44.53 40.57 -6.54
N HIS A 398 -43.31 40.13 -6.74
CA HIS A 398 -42.56 40.28 -7.98
C HIS A 398 -42.65 38.99 -8.78
N GLY A 399 -43.46 38.97 -9.82
CA GLY A 399 -43.77 37.77 -10.63
C GLY A 399 -42.63 37.10 -11.36
N ASN A 400 -41.37 37.57 -11.22
CA ASN A 400 -40.18 37.03 -11.81
C ASN A 400 -39.20 36.46 -10.72
N ILE A 401 -39.53 35.31 -10.16
CA ILE A 401 -38.72 34.62 -9.13
C ILE A 401 -37.38 34.09 -9.68
N GLY A 402 -37.21 34.09 -11.00
CA GLY A 402 -36.02 33.47 -11.65
C GLY A 402 -34.89 34.43 -12.05
N SER A 403 -35.06 35.78 -11.99
CA SER A 403 -34.11 36.69 -12.63
C SER A 403 -33.32 37.62 -11.70
N HIS A 404 -33.68 37.74 -10.43
CA HIS A 404 -32.84 38.47 -9.48
C HIS A 404 -32.00 37.48 -8.65
N GLU A 405 -30.84 37.09 -9.17
CA GLU A 405 -29.76 36.62 -8.34
C GLU A 405 -29.43 37.74 -7.35
N VAL A 406 -29.93 37.62 -6.11
CA VAL A 406 -29.45 38.47 -5.02
C VAL A 406 -27.94 38.25 -4.94
N LYS A 407 -27.17 39.23 -5.40
CA LYS A 407 -25.70 39.19 -5.35
C LYS A 407 -25.30 39.25 -3.90
N ASP A 408 -25.17 38.08 -3.30
CA ASP A 408 -24.44 37.92 -2.02
C ASP A 408 -22.96 38.23 -2.25
N LYS A 409 -22.33 38.86 -1.27
CA LYS A 409 -20.89 39.16 -1.38
C LYS A 409 -20.15 37.86 -1.66
N ILE A 410 -19.36 37.77 -2.75
CA ILE A 410 -18.62 36.62 -3.22
C ILE A 410 -17.83 35.92 -2.07
N TRP A 411 -17.32 36.73 -1.15
CA TRP A 411 -16.61 36.24 0.03
C TRP A 411 -17.48 35.39 0.97
N ARG A 412 -18.74 35.75 1.21
CA ARG A 412 -19.67 34.97 2.04
C ARG A 412 -20.08 33.65 1.38
N GLN A 413 -20.23 33.67 0.06
CA GLN A 413 -20.44 32.43 -0.69
C GLN A 413 -19.20 31.50 -0.59
N GLY A 414 -18.00 32.03 -0.76
CA GLY A 414 -16.75 31.27 -0.57
C GLY A 414 -16.63 30.62 0.82
N LEU A 415 -16.99 31.40 1.87
CA LEU A 415 -16.91 30.88 3.25
C LEU A 415 -17.89 29.71 3.51
N SER A 416 -18.99 29.60 2.77
CA SER A 416 -19.93 28.47 2.92
C SER A 416 -19.40 27.16 2.39
N TYR A 417 -18.35 27.15 1.55
CA TYR A 417 -17.66 25.95 1.07
C TYR A 417 -16.53 25.48 2.01
N LEU A 418 -16.10 26.32 2.95
CA LEU A 418 -15.00 26.01 3.85
C LEU A 418 -15.25 24.75 4.71
N PRO A 419 -16.44 24.54 5.32
CA PRO A 419 -16.71 23.29 6.05
C PRO A 419 -16.64 22.05 5.17
N LEU A 420 -17.05 22.17 3.90
CA LEU A 420 -16.93 21.06 2.93
C LEU A 420 -15.46 20.72 2.64
N LEU A 421 -14.63 21.75 2.43
CA LEU A 421 -13.19 21.56 2.19
C LEU A 421 -12.48 20.95 3.41
N VAL A 422 -12.80 21.45 4.61
CA VAL A 422 -12.20 20.91 5.87
C VAL A 422 -12.65 19.47 6.08
N LEU A 423 -13.92 19.14 5.88
CA LEU A 423 -14.43 17.79 5.98
C LEU A 423 -13.73 16.86 4.96
N SER A 424 -13.63 17.28 3.69
CA SER A 424 -12.99 16.54 2.62
C SER A 424 -11.53 16.26 2.92
N TRP A 425 -10.81 17.28 3.40
CA TRP A 425 -9.41 17.17 3.75
C TRP A 425 -9.19 16.25 4.97
N GLY A 426 -9.97 16.46 6.05
CA GLY A 426 -9.87 15.63 7.25
C GLY A 426 -10.15 14.15 6.97
N LEU A 427 -11.20 13.87 6.18
CA LEU A 427 -11.54 12.50 5.77
C LEU A 427 -10.45 11.88 4.90
N SER A 428 -9.87 12.63 3.96
CA SER A 428 -8.81 12.13 3.08
C SER A 428 -7.51 11.84 3.84
N VAL A 429 -7.13 12.70 4.79
CA VAL A 429 -5.97 12.47 5.68
C VAL A 429 -6.21 11.25 6.57
N TRP A 430 -7.40 11.13 7.15
CA TRP A 430 -7.76 9.98 7.99
C TRP A 430 -7.72 8.67 7.19
N GLN A 431 -8.27 8.65 5.97
CA GLN A 431 -8.34 7.45 5.14
C GLN A 431 -6.98 7.03 4.58
N SER A 432 -6.09 7.98 4.27
CA SER A 432 -4.76 7.71 3.72
C SER A 432 -3.67 7.50 4.78
N HIS A 433 -3.98 7.71 6.07
CA HIS A 433 -3.01 7.69 7.17
C HIS A 433 -1.75 8.54 6.91
N SER A 434 -1.86 9.55 6.02
CA SER A 434 -0.77 10.43 5.61
C SER A 434 -1.27 11.84 5.31
N TRP A 435 -0.63 12.83 5.96
CA TRP A 435 -0.92 14.25 5.71
C TRP A 435 -0.59 14.67 4.28
N VAL A 436 0.51 14.16 3.74
CA VAL A 436 0.98 14.50 2.39
C VAL A 436 0.03 13.90 1.34
N VAL A 437 -0.24 12.59 1.42
CA VAL A 437 -1.09 11.90 0.46
C VAL A 437 -2.51 12.45 0.49
N GLY A 438 -3.10 12.65 1.68
CA GLY A 438 -4.44 13.22 1.82
C GLY A 438 -4.54 14.65 1.29
N SER A 439 -3.53 15.50 1.54
CA SER A 439 -3.51 16.88 1.04
C SER A 439 -3.32 16.95 -0.47
N VAL A 440 -2.41 16.15 -1.03
CA VAL A 440 -2.19 16.06 -2.49
C VAL A 440 -3.46 15.56 -3.19
N PHE A 441 -4.12 14.54 -2.63
CA PHE A 441 -5.37 14.02 -3.17
C PHE A 441 -6.47 15.09 -3.26
N VAL A 442 -6.71 15.83 -2.17
CA VAL A 442 -7.71 16.91 -2.18
C VAL A 442 -7.31 18.03 -3.14
N GLY A 443 -6.03 18.38 -3.20
CA GLY A 443 -5.50 19.36 -4.16
C GLY A 443 -5.72 18.92 -5.61
N MET A 444 -5.43 17.66 -5.94
CA MET A 444 -5.66 17.09 -7.27
C MET A 444 -7.16 17.00 -7.61
N LEU A 445 -8.00 16.62 -6.65
CA LEU A 445 -9.45 16.56 -6.83
C LEU A 445 -10.01 17.96 -7.12
N LEU A 446 -9.60 18.98 -6.35
CA LEU A 446 -9.98 20.37 -6.60
C LEU A 446 -9.50 20.86 -7.96
N PHE A 447 -8.27 20.56 -8.33
CA PHE A 447 -7.73 20.89 -9.65
C PHE A 447 -8.53 20.22 -10.76
N ALA A 448 -8.86 18.95 -10.64
CA ALA A 448 -9.69 18.22 -11.60
C ALA A 448 -11.10 18.85 -11.72
N ILE A 449 -11.75 19.20 -10.60
CA ILE A 449 -13.06 19.88 -10.59
C ILE A 449 -12.98 21.24 -11.28
N LEU A 450 -11.93 22.02 -11.03
CA LEU A 450 -11.73 23.32 -11.66
C LEU A 450 -11.46 23.20 -13.16
N LEU A 451 -10.59 22.28 -13.54
CA LEU A 451 -10.23 22.01 -14.94
C LEU A 451 -11.46 21.52 -15.73
N LEU A 452 -12.13 20.48 -15.25
CA LEU A 452 -13.30 19.92 -15.90
C LEU A 452 -14.48 20.91 -15.90
N GLY A 453 -14.62 21.68 -14.82
CA GLY A 453 -15.62 22.76 -14.74
C GLY A 453 -15.37 23.87 -15.75
N SER A 454 -14.11 24.27 -15.97
CA SER A 454 -13.75 25.27 -17.00
C SER A 454 -13.99 24.75 -18.41
N VAL A 455 -13.68 23.47 -18.67
CA VAL A 455 -13.99 22.81 -19.96
C VAL A 455 -15.49 22.76 -20.19
N ALA A 456 -16.28 22.34 -19.20
CA ALA A 456 -17.74 22.33 -19.28
C ALA A 456 -18.31 23.72 -19.57
N TRP A 457 -17.79 24.75 -18.88
CA TRP A 457 -18.18 26.14 -19.10
C TRP A 457 -17.82 26.62 -20.52
N GLY A 458 -16.65 26.29 -21.03
CA GLY A 458 -16.24 26.57 -22.40
C GLY A 458 -17.16 25.91 -23.45
N ILE A 459 -17.51 24.62 -23.24
CA ILE A 459 -18.46 23.88 -24.08
C ILE A 459 -19.83 24.57 -24.10
N LEU A 460 -20.31 25.02 -22.94
CA LEU A 460 -21.60 25.73 -22.87
C LEU A 460 -21.58 27.10 -23.60
N ILE A 461 -20.48 27.85 -23.53
CA ILE A 461 -20.31 29.10 -24.29
C ILE A 461 -20.28 28.79 -25.80
N LEU A 462 -19.56 27.78 -26.20
CA LEU A 462 -19.48 27.39 -27.62
C LEU A 462 -20.83 26.91 -28.13
N ALA A 463 -21.55 26.11 -27.35
CA ALA A 463 -22.93 25.69 -27.65
C ALA A 463 -23.88 26.85 -27.79
N GLY A 464 -23.78 27.87 -26.91
CA GLY A 464 -24.53 29.12 -27.01
C GLY A 464 -24.26 29.89 -28.29
N LYS A 465 -22.99 30.05 -28.67
CA LYS A 465 -22.60 30.70 -29.93
C LYS A 465 -23.09 29.93 -31.17
N LEU A 466 -22.93 28.60 -31.18
CA LEU A 466 -23.42 27.74 -32.27
C LEU A 466 -24.95 27.79 -32.42
N SER A 467 -25.69 27.97 -31.32
CA SER A 467 -27.16 28.15 -31.37
C SER A 467 -27.61 29.42 -32.03
N GLN A 468 -26.77 30.48 -32.03
CA GLN A 468 -27.06 31.80 -32.65
C GLN A 468 -26.73 31.85 -34.14
N VAL A 469 -25.67 31.14 -34.58
CA VAL A 469 -25.21 31.16 -35.99
C VAL A 469 -26.12 30.35 -36.92
N SER A 470 -26.99 29.51 -36.41
CA SER A 470 -27.88 28.62 -37.19
C SER A 470 -29.16 29.34 -37.67
N GLY A 471 -29.08 30.57 -38.18
CA GLY A 471 -30.16 31.43 -38.63
C GLY A 471 -30.64 31.26 -40.08
N GLY A 472 -30.64 30.06 -40.64
CA GLY A 472 -31.17 29.81 -41.99
C GLY A 472 -32.13 28.62 -42.06
N ARG A 473 -33.05 28.63 -43.06
CA ARG A 473 -34.16 27.69 -43.35
C ARG A 473 -34.33 26.47 -42.42
N THR A 474 -35.45 26.46 -41.71
CA THR A 474 -35.85 25.54 -40.65
C THR A 474 -36.10 24.11 -41.13
N THR A 475 -35.16 23.21 -40.96
CA THR A 475 -35.41 21.76 -40.93
C THR A 475 -35.71 21.34 -39.48
N ALA A 476 -36.67 20.44 -39.23
CA ALA A 476 -37.10 20.00 -37.89
C ALA A 476 -35.93 19.58 -36.97
N GLY A 477 -34.87 19.00 -37.53
CA GLY A 477 -33.65 18.64 -36.79
C GLY A 477 -32.83 19.84 -36.29
N ARG A 478 -32.87 20.98 -36.93
CA ARG A 478 -32.18 22.22 -36.48
C ARG A 478 -32.89 22.89 -35.33
N THR A 479 -34.24 22.93 -35.34
CA THR A 479 -35.05 23.45 -34.22
C THR A 479 -34.83 22.60 -32.97
N MET A 480 -34.74 21.28 -33.09
CA MET A 480 -34.50 20.38 -31.97
C MET A 480 -33.14 20.58 -31.36
N LYS A 481 -32.07 20.70 -32.17
CA LYS A 481 -30.72 21.03 -31.72
C LYS A 481 -30.67 22.41 -31.02
N ARG A 482 -31.31 23.43 -31.59
CA ARG A 482 -31.36 24.76 -30.99
C ARG A 482 -32.09 24.78 -29.65
N LEU A 483 -33.18 24.03 -29.51
CA LEU A 483 -33.91 23.87 -28.25
C LEU A 483 -33.04 23.14 -27.20
N ALA A 484 -32.31 22.08 -27.59
CA ALA A 484 -31.40 21.35 -26.70
C ALA A 484 -30.29 22.26 -26.19
N PHE A 485 -29.59 22.99 -27.06
CA PHE A 485 -28.52 23.92 -26.65
C PHE A 485 -29.05 25.05 -25.78
N ARG A 486 -30.21 25.58 -26.08
CA ARG A 486 -30.86 26.68 -25.29
C ARG A 486 -31.28 26.15 -23.91
N ASN A 487 -31.72 24.91 -23.78
CA ASN A 487 -32.03 24.29 -22.50
C ASN A 487 -30.76 24.07 -21.64
N LEU A 488 -29.66 23.64 -22.25
CA LEU A 488 -28.35 23.53 -21.57
C LEU A 488 -27.88 24.91 -21.11
N GLU A 489 -27.97 25.92 -21.93
CA GLU A 489 -27.58 27.29 -21.59
C GLU A 489 -28.45 27.88 -20.47
N ARG A 490 -29.76 27.60 -20.46
CA ARG A 490 -30.67 28.04 -19.41
C ARG A 490 -30.39 27.38 -18.06
N ASN A 491 -29.92 26.15 -18.07
CA ASN A 491 -29.61 25.39 -16.84
C ASN A 491 -28.10 25.09 -16.72
N ARG A 492 -27.25 26.14 -16.83
CA ARG A 492 -25.78 26.03 -16.83
C ARG A 492 -25.24 25.24 -15.66
N THR A 493 -25.71 25.52 -14.45
CA THR A 493 -25.22 24.81 -13.23
C THR A 493 -25.54 23.33 -13.23
N GLY A 494 -26.74 22.95 -13.74
CA GLY A 494 -27.11 21.54 -13.89
C GLY A 494 -26.27 20.84 -14.92
N ALA A 495 -26.03 21.45 -16.07
CA ALA A 495 -25.20 20.91 -17.12
C ALA A 495 -23.76 20.73 -16.66
N ILE A 496 -23.16 21.69 -15.95
CA ILE A 496 -21.82 21.60 -15.39
C ILE A 496 -21.73 20.49 -14.34
N SER A 497 -22.68 20.38 -13.40
CA SER A 497 -22.70 19.34 -12.38
C SER A 497 -22.81 17.93 -12.99
N CYS A 498 -23.65 17.75 -14.00
CA CYS A 498 -23.79 16.48 -14.72
C CYS A 498 -22.52 16.15 -15.49
N PHE A 499 -21.91 17.13 -16.17
CA PHE A 499 -20.64 16.94 -16.86
C PHE A 499 -19.53 16.55 -15.90
N LEU A 500 -19.39 17.23 -14.75
CA LEU A 500 -18.40 16.92 -13.73
C LEU A 500 -18.56 15.49 -13.20
N ALA A 501 -19.80 15.08 -12.91
CA ALA A 501 -20.06 13.73 -12.41
C ALA A 501 -19.65 12.65 -13.43
N LEU A 502 -20.02 12.83 -14.70
CA LEU A 502 -19.64 11.90 -15.77
C LEU A 502 -18.13 11.92 -16.04
N ALA A 503 -17.52 13.10 -16.09
CA ALA A 503 -16.10 13.25 -16.39
C ALA A 503 -15.22 12.67 -15.28
N LEU A 504 -15.55 12.92 -14.01
CA LEU A 504 -14.82 12.31 -12.88
C LEU A 504 -15.02 10.81 -12.82
N GLY A 505 -16.23 10.30 -13.09
CA GLY A 505 -16.49 8.86 -13.16
C GLY A 505 -15.68 8.17 -14.27
N THR A 506 -15.66 8.75 -15.48
CA THR A 506 -14.86 8.21 -16.59
C THR A 506 -13.37 8.32 -16.34
N LEU A 507 -12.88 9.37 -15.67
CA LEU A 507 -11.50 9.52 -15.27
C LEU A 507 -11.07 8.37 -14.34
N LEU A 508 -11.89 8.05 -13.33
CA LEU A 508 -11.62 6.94 -12.42
C LEU A 508 -11.54 5.59 -13.14
N ILE A 509 -12.51 5.32 -14.04
CA ILE A 509 -12.53 4.04 -14.77
C ILE A 509 -11.30 3.90 -15.66
N ASN A 510 -10.83 5.00 -16.29
CA ASN A 510 -9.65 4.97 -17.16
C ASN A 510 -8.31 4.95 -16.40
N LEU A 511 -8.30 5.39 -15.14
CA LEU A 511 -7.07 5.45 -14.34
C LEU A 511 -6.53 4.04 -14.04
N ILE A 512 -7.40 3.07 -13.77
CA ILE A 512 -7.02 1.70 -13.42
C ILE A 512 -6.20 1.01 -14.52
N PRO A 513 -6.64 0.96 -15.80
CA PRO A 513 -5.83 0.39 -16.88
C PRO A 513 -4.49 1.08 -17.08
N GLN A 514 -4.42 2.41 -16.92
CA GLN A 514 -3.18 3.18 -17.08
C GLN A 514 -2.16 2.86 -15.98
N ILE A 515 -2.62 2.71 -14.72
CA ILE A 515 -1.75 2.27 -13.62
C ILE A 515 -1.25 0.85 -13.90
N TYR A 516 -2.12 -0.05 -14.36
CA TYR A 516 -1.74 -1.41 -14.71
C TYR A 516 -0.68 -1.45 -15.81
N GLN A 517 -0.87 -0.69 -16.89
CA GLN A 517 0.11 -0.58 -17.97
C GLN A 517 1.44 0.01 -17.49
N GLY A 518 1.41 1.09 -16.69
CA GLY A 518 2.63 1.68 -16.14
C GLY A 518 3.40 0.72 -15.23
N LEU A 519 2.71 -0.08 -14.43
CA LEU A 519 3.33 -1.14 -13.63
C LEU A 519 3.88 -2.26 -14.51
N GLN A 520 3.17 -2.65 -15.56
CA GLN A 520 3.63 -3.67 -16.50
C GLN A 520 4.87 -3.21 -17.26
N GLU A 521 4.95 -1.96 -17.69
CA GLU A 521 6.14 -1.38 -18.33
C GLU A 521 7.33 -1.30 -17.37
N GLU A 522 7.11 -0.99 -16.07
CA GLU A 522 8.16 -0.97 -15.05
C GLU A 522 8.72 -2.38 -14.79
N VAL A 523 7.87 -3.42 -14.88
CA VAL A 523 8.26 -4.82 -14.69
C VAL A 523 8.72 -5.46 -15.99
N SER A 524 8.33 -4.93 -17.17
CA SER A 524 8.72 -5.47 -18.46
C SER A 524 10.21 -5.28 -18.72
N ARG A 525 10.83 -6.31 -19.29
CA ARG A 525 12.26 -6.38 -19.55
C ARG A 525 12.64 -5.44 -20.70
N PRO A 526 13.72 -4.65 -20.58
CA PRO A 526 14.27 -3.94 -21.73
C PRO A 526 14.79 -4.95 -22.75
N GLU A 527 14.36 -4.86 -24.00
CA GLU A 527 14.73 -5.79 -25.08
C GLU A 527 16.22 -5.77 -25.44
N ASP A 528 16.97 -4.73 -25.06
CA ASP A 528 18.36 -4.50 -25.45
C ASP A 528 19.42 -5.02 -24.45
N TYR A 529 19.04 -5.60 -23.31
CA TYR A 529 19.98 -6.08 -22.32
C TYR A 529 20.17 -7.60 -22.42
N ARG A 530 21.44 -8.02 -22.66
CA ARG A 530 21.84 -9.42 -22.43
C ARG A 530 21.70 -9.72 -20.93
N ILE A 531 20.68 -10.47 -20.57
CA ILE A 531 20.45 -10.87 -19.19
C ILE A 531 21.54 -11.85 -18.80
N PRO A 532 22.28 -11.61 -17.70
CA PRO A 532 23.21 -12.59 -17.18
C PRO A 532 22.50 -13.94 -16.90
N SER A 533 23.12 -15.03 -17.29
CA SER A 533 22.57 -16.37 -17.02
C SER A 533 22.83 -16.85 -15.59
N LEU A 534 23.77 -16.21 -14.91
CA LEU A 534 24.18 -16.56 -13.54
C LEU A 534 24.47 -15.29 -12.76
N PHE A 535 24.00 -15.25 -11.51
CA PHE A 535 24.35 -14.21 -10.53
C PHE A 535 25.06 -14.87 -9.36
N LEU A 536 26.21 -14.32 -9.00
CA LEU A 536 27.01 -14.79 -7.90
C LEU A 536 27.01 -13.74 -6.79
N PHE A 537 26.75 -14.17 -5.56
CA PHE A 537 26.66 -13.31 -4.40
C PHE A 537 27.64 -13.76 -3.32
N ASP A 538 28.10 -12.81 -2.52
CA ASP A 538 28.95 -13.07 -1.35
C ASP A 538 30.28 -13.74 -1.70
N ILE A 539 30.85 -13.41 -2.87
CA ILE A 539 32.16 -13.89 -3.29
C ILE A 539 33.21 -13.25 -2.39
N GLN A 540 34.06 -14.08 -1.77
CA GLN A 540 35.14 -13.58 -0.94
C GLN A 540 36.32 -13.15 -1.82
N PRO A 541 37.18 -12.20 -1.39
CA PRO A 541 38.34 -11.76 -2.17
C PRO A 541 39.27 -12.89 -2.59
N ASP A 542 39.48 -13.88 -1.74
CA ASP A 542 40.32 -15.05 -1.98
C ASP A 542 39.74 -16.04 -3.00
N GLN A 543 38.48 -15.94 -3.32
CA GLN A 543 37.78 -16.81 -4.28
C GLN A 543 37.75 -16.26 -5.71
N ILE A 544 38.13 -15.00 -5.94
CA ILE A 544 37.95 -14.34 -7.23
C ILE A 544 38.79 -15.01 -8.32
N ASP A 545 40.06 -15.28 -8.05
CA ASP A 545 40.99 -15.88 -9.02
C ASP A 545 40.59 -17.31 -9.41
N ASP A 546 40.16 -18.08 -8.41
CA ASP A 546 39.62 -19.42 -8.63
C ASP A 546 38.35 -19.40 -9.45
N LEU A 547 37.43 -18.46 -9.13
CA LEU A 547 36.20 -18.29 -9.87
C LEU A 547 36.46 -17.92 -11.34
N GLN A 548 37.36 -16.99 -11.60
CA GLN A 548 37.74 -16.62 -12.98
C GLN A 548 38.30 -17.82 -13.74
N SER A 549 39.15 -18.58 -13.12
CA SER A 549 39.74 -19.79 -13.73
C SER A 549 38.70 -20.85 -14.10
N VAL A 550 37.69 -21.05 -13.24
CA VAL A 550 36.55 -21.93 -13.49
C VAL A 550 35.67 -21.40 -14.65
N LEU A 551 35.35 -20.13 -14.65
CA LEU A 551 34.52 -19.52 -15.69
C LEU A 551 35.17 -19.60 -17.07
N VAL A 552 36.47 -19.35 -17.17
CA VAL A 552 37.23 -19.50 -18.42
C VAL A 552 37.22 -20.96 -18.90
N ARG A 553 37.36 -21.91 -18.01
CA ARG A 553 37.32 -23.37 -18.35
C ARG A 553 35.95 -23.78 -18.90
N GLU A 554 34.88 -23.22 -18.35
CA GLU A 554 33.47 -23.49 -18.76
C GLU A 554 32.99 -22.58 -19.89
N ASN A 555 33.86 -21.83 -20.58
CA ASN A 555 33.51 -20.84 -21.62
C ASN A 555 32.48 -19.78 -21.19
N ALA A 556 32.46 -19.43 -19.91
CA ALA A 556 31.63 -18.36 -19.37
C ALA A 556 32.44 -17.07 -19.19
N GLN A 557 31.80 -15.93 -19.31
CA GLN A 557 32.42 -14.62 -19.14
C GLN A 557 31.87 -13.93 -17.89
N LEU A 558 32.76 -13.37 -17.09
CA LEU A 558 32.42 -12.52 -15.96
C LEU A 558 32.18 -11.11 -16.49
N ASN A 559 30.91 -10.70 -16.56
CA ASN A 559 30.55 -9.39 -17.12
C ASN A 559 30.74 -8.25 -16.12
N TYR A 560 30.41 -8.50 -14.86
CA TYR A 560 30.45 -7.48 -13.81
C TYR A 560 31.00 -8.12 -12.53
N LEU A 561 31.92 -7.42 -11.88
CA LEU A 561 32.40 -7.75 -10.55
C LEU A 561 32.39 -6.46 -9.73
N SER A 562 31.55 -6.39 -8.72
CA SER A 562 31.38 -5.19 -7.94
C SER A 562 31.58 -5.45 -6.45
N PRO A 563 32.48 -4.72 -5.80
CA PRO A 563 32.67 -4.82 -4.36
C PRO A 563 31.45 -4.28 -3.60
N MET A 564 31.16 -4.89 -2.48
CA MET A 564 30.10 -4.49 -1.57
C MET A 564 30.63 -4.40 -0.14
N VAL A 565 30.63 -3.20 0.42
CA VAL A 565 31.03 -2.89 1.79
C VAL A 565 29.79 -2.48 2.58
N ARG A 566 29.61 -3.03 3.78
CA ARG A 566 28.48 -2.67 4.65
C ARG A 566 28.87 -1.56 5.60
N ALA A 567 28.08 -0.49 5.62
CA ALA A 567 28.28 0.63 6.51
C ALA A 567 26.97 1.23 7.02
N SER A 568 27.04 1.92 8.15
CA SER A 568 25.94 2.73 8.67
C SER A 568 26.25 4.21 8.47
N LEU A 569 25.24 5.00 8.10
CA LEU A 569 25.33 6.46 8.08
C LEU A 569 25.09 6.97 9.50
N GLU A 570 26.07 7.69 10.07
CA GLU A 570 25.99 8.16 11.45
C GLU A 570 25.71 9.66 11.56
N LYS A 571 26.36 10.48 10.71
CA LYS A 571 26.22 11.94 10.76
C LYS A 571 25.99 12.49 9.35
N VAL A 572 25.24 13.57 9.28
CA VAL A 572 25.04 14.41 8.08
C VAL A 572 25.35 15.84 8.47
N ASN A 573 26.35 16.44 7.83
CA ASN A 573 26.85 17.79 8.14
C ASN A 573 27.20 17.98 9.65
N GLY A 574 27.72 16.93 10.28
CA GLY A 574 28.08 16.92 11.71
C GLY A 574 26.93 16.66 12.67
N GLU A 575 25.68 16.65 12.20
CA GLU A 575 24.51 16.30 13.03
C GLU A 575 24.27 14.79 13.02
N ALA A 576 23.94 14.23 14.21
CA ALA A 576 23.66 12.80 14.33
C ALA A 576 22.46 12.40 13.47
N PHE A 577 22.67 11.46 12.55
CA PHE A 577 21.63 10.97 11.65
C PHE A 577 20.72 9.92 12.33
N ARG A 578 21.26 9.11 13.22
CA ARG A 578 20.51 8.14 14.01
C ARG A 578 19.76 8.85 15.15
N SER A 579 18.44 8.78 15.14
CA SER A 579 17.61 9.25 16.26
C SER A 579 17.40 8.10 17.25
N ASN A 580 17.67 8.36 18.52
CA ASN A 580 17.37 7.44 19.63
C ASN A 580 15.89 7.46 20.06
N ASN A 581 15.00 8.13 19.34
CA ASN A 581 13.58 8.15 19.70
C ASN A 581 12.93 6.82 19.34
N ASP A 582 12.63 6.04 20.37
CA ASP A 582 11.91 4.75 20.31
C ASP A 582 10.38 4.90 20.28
N GLU A 583 9.85 6.09 20.01
CA GLU A 583 8.42 6.31 19.89
C GLU A 583 7.85 5.58 18.65
N ALA A 584 6.75 4.86 18.84
CA ALA A 584 6.06 4.19 17.75
C ALA A 584 5.60 5.24 16.70
N PRO A 585 5.88 5.03 15.41
CA PRO A 585 5.51 5.99 14.38
C PRO A 585 3.99 6.09 14.27
N VAL A 586 3.49 7.32 14.32
CA VAL A 586 2.05 7.62 14.17
C VAL A 586 1.68 7.83 12.70
N THR A 587 2.65 8.24 11.88
CA THR A 587 2.45 8.47 10.44
C THR A 587 3.41 7.64 9.60
N ARG A 588 3.01 7.39 8.33
CA ARG A 588 3.87 6.65 7.36
C ARG A 588 5.17 7.36 7.05
N GLU A 589 5.18 8.67 7.08
CA GLU A 589 6.38 9.47 6.89
C GLU A 589 7.37 9.20 8.02
N GLN A 590 6.91 9.17 9.26
CA GLN A 590 7.72 8.85 10.44
C GLN A 590 8.25 7.42 10.42
N GLU A 591 7.42 6.45 10.02
CA GLU A 591 7.82 5.04 9.88
C GLU A 591 8.93 4.88 8.83
N ARG A 592 8.77 5.52 7.67
CA ARG A 592 9.81 5.53 6.61
C ARG A 592 11.10 6.18 7.09
N GLU A 593 11.00 7.31 7.77
CA GLU A 593 12.17 8.03 8.26
C GLU A 593 12.94 7.21 9.30
N GLN A 594 12.24 6.58 10.26
CA GLN A 594 12.85 5.67 11.23
C GLN A 594 13.50 4.45 10.58
N HIS A 595 12.83 3.85 9.60
CA HIS A 595 13.37 2.68 8.91
C HIS A 595 14.67 3.02 8.16
N ILE A 596 14.71 4.17 7.49
CA ILE A 596 15.90 4.63 6.75
C ILE A 596 17.04 4.96 7.69
N ARG A 597 16.77 5.62 8.82
CA ARG A 597 17.78 6.00 9.81
C ARG A 597 18.45 4.82 10.53
N ARG A 598 17.78 3.65 10.56
CA ARG A 598 18.31 2.41 11.14
C ARG A 598 18.92 1.47 10.08
N HIS A 599 18.90 1.86 8.81
CA HIS A 599 19.34 0.99 7.72
C HIS A 599 20.85 0.88 7.64
N ILE A 600 21.35 -0.34 7.42
CA ILE A 600 22.75 -0.59 7.03
C ILE A 600 22.81 -0.48 5.52
N PHE A 601 23.66 0.39 5.01
CA PHE A 601 23.80 0.63 3.58
C PHE A 601 24.87 -0.29 2.99
N ASN A 602 24.61 -0.78 1.79
CA ASN A 602 25.61 -1.45 0.98
C ASN A 602 26.29 -0.36 0.14
N LEU A 603 27.54 -0.08 0.45
CA LEU A 603 28.41 0.82 -0.28
C LEU A 603 29.17 0.04 -1.36
N SER A 604 29.55 0.72 -2.41
CA SER A 604 30.47 0.20 -3.41
C SER A 604 31.43 1.29 -3.83
N TYR A 605 32.48 0.91 -4.54
CA TYR A 605 33.44 1.85 -5.13
C TYR A 605 33.80 1.37 -6.55
N ARG A 606 34.01 2.31 -7.45
CA ARG A 606 34.44 2.07 -8.82
C ARG A 606 34.84 3.38 -9.50
N THR A 607 35.69 3.25 -10.51
CA THR A 607 36.21 4.39 -11.28
C THR A 607 35.20 4.89 -12.30
N GLU A 608 34.47 3.99 -12.94
CA GLU A 608 33.55 4.32 -14.03
C GLU A 608 32.12 3.92 -13.67
N LEU A 609 31.16 4.70 -14.13
CA LEU A 609 29.76 4.39 -14.00
C LEU A 609 29.36 3.25 -14.95
N SER A 610 28.42 2.43 -14.55
CA SER A 610 27.87 1.39 -15.43
C SER A 610 26.96 2.03 -16.51
N ASN A 611 26.69 1.28 -17.58
CA ASN A 611 25.76 1.73 -18.64
C ASN A 611 24.32 1.94 -18.12
N ALA A 612 24.02 1.44 -16.93
CA ALA A 612 22.75 1.62 -16.24
C ALA A 612 22.67 2.91 -15.40
N GLU A 613 23.74 3.69 -15.35
CA GLU A 613 23.86 4.87 -14.50
C GLU A 613 24.29 6.10 -15.30
N TYR A 614 23.75 7.26 -14.93
CA TYR A 614 24.17 8.55 -15.47
C TYR A 614 24.05 9.67 -14.44
N ILE A 615 25.00 10.61 -14.50
CA ILE A 615 25.03 11.77 -13.61
C ILE A 615 23.92 12.74 -14.03
N VAL A 616 23.06 13.12 -13.07
CA VAL A 616 22.00 14.13 -13.25
C VAL A 616 22.50 15.51 -12.88
N SER A 617 23.31 15.61 -11.83
CA SER A 617 23.88 16.88 -11.35
C SER A 617 25.20 16.65 -10.61
N GLY A 618 26.10 17.62 -10.69
CA GLY A 618 27.44 17.55 -10.09
C GLY A 618 28.53 17.13 -11.06
N LYS A 619 29.67 16.67 -10.55
CA LYS A 619 30.86 16.26 -11.30
C LYS A 619 31.12 14.75 -11.16
N ALA A 620 31.88 14.15 -12.05
CA ALA A 620 32.36 12.78 -11.89
C ALA A 620 33.19 12.62 -10.60
N LEU A 621 33.20 11.40 -10.03
CA LEU A 621 34.06 11.07 -8.89
C LEU A 621 35.52 11.21 -9.29
N ALA A 622 36.36 11.72 -8.38
CA ALA A 622 37.80 11.74 -8.55
C ALA A 622 38.36 10.31 -8.52
N ILE A 623 39.44 10.09 -9.25
CA ILE A 623 40.12 8.80 -9.30
C ILE A 623 41.17 8.80 -8.17
N ASN A 624 41.20 7.73 -7.39
CA ASN A 624 42.10 7.47 -6.28
C ASN A 624 42.07 8.53 -5.16
N TYR A 625 41.62 8.11 -4.03
CA TYR A 625 41.65 8.90 -2.80
C TYR A 625 43.01 8.74 -2.10
N ASP A 626 43.51 9.86 -1.60
CA ASP A 626 44.74 9.88 -0.82
C ASP A 626 44.41 10.12 0.66
N TRP A 627 44.66 9.16 1.51
CA TRP A 627 44.41 9.20 2.95
C TRP A 627 45.29 10.20 3.71
N GLU A 628 46.40 10.63 3.11
CA GLU A 628 47.22 11.72 3.67
C GLU A 628 46.61 13.11 3.41
N SER A 629 45.61 13.19 2.54
CA SER A 629 44.93 14.44 2.18
C SER A 629 43.95 14.85 3.29
N THR A 630 43.87 16.15 3.56
CA THR A 630 42.87 16.74 4.46
C THR A 630 41.49 16.92 3.81
N VAL A 631 41.34 16.55 2.54
CA VAL A 631 40.08 16.68 1.77
C VAL A 631 39.23 15.46 2.04
N PRO A 632 37.93 15.62 2.39
CA PRO A 632 37.04 14.47 2.57
C PRO A 632 36.90 13.67 1.27
N ALA A 633 36.68 12.36 1.41
CA ALA A 633 36.40 11.47 0.28
C ALA A 633 35.20 11.93 -0.55
N GLU A 634 35.15 11.57 -1.83
CA GLU A 634 34.03 11.91 -2.69
C GLU A 634 33.02 10.74 -2.78
N VAL A 635 31.73 11.09 -2.70
CA VAL A 635 30.62 10.13 -2.79
C VAL A 635 29.58 10.58 -3.80
N SER A 636 29.06 9.61 -4.54
CA SER A 636 27.96 9.73 -5.48
C SER A 636 26.71 9.08 -4.90
N LEU A 637 25.58 9.81 -4.91
CA LEU A 637 24.32 9.31 -4.41
C LEU A 637 23.30 9.08 -5.54
N GLU A 638 22.45 8.09 -5.38
CA GLU A 638 21.28 7.92 -6.23
C GLU A 638 20.29 9.07 -5.97
N GLN A 639 19.75 9.68 -7.05
CA GLN A 639 18.92 10.88 -6.97
C GLN A 639 17.70 10.71 -6.07
N LYS A 640 16.92 9.63 -6.25
CA LYS A 640 15.70 9.39 -5.44
C LYS A 640 16.04 9.10 -3.97
N PHE A 641 17.19 8.48 -3.72
CA PHE A 641 17.70 8.28 -2.37
C PHE A 641 18.06 9.63 -1.73
N ALA A 642 18.84 10.46 -2.42
CA ALA A 642 19.22 11.79 -1.93
C ALA A 642 17.98 12.67 -1.65
N GLU A 643 16.98 12.68 -2.55
CA GLU A 643 15.72 13.40 -2.36
C GLU A 643 14.95 12.92 -1.12
N ARG A 644 14.87 11.60 -0.89
CA ARG A 644 14.21 11.02 0.29
C ARG A 644 14.92 11.37 1.59
N MET A 645 16.25 11.39 1.55
CA MET A 645 17.10 11.69 2.70
C MET A 645 17.31 13.20 2.89
N ARG A 646 16.76 14.00 1.98
CA ARG A 646 16.96 15.48 1.93
C ARG A 646 18.42 15.89 1.82
N LEU A 647 19.25 15.02 1.22
CA LEU A 647 20.67 15.24 0.97
C LEU A 647 20.87 16.07 -0.31
N LYS A 648 21.87 16.95 -0.29
CA LYS A 648 22.19 17.86 -1.39
C LYS A 648 23.65 17.71 -1.81
N LEU A 649 23.95 18.24 -2.99
CA LEU A 649 25.34 18.39 -3.42
C LEU A 649 26.12 19.24 -2.41
N GLY A 650 27.28 18.75 -2.00
CA GLY A 650 28.16 19.41 -1.06
C GLY A 650 27.97 18.97 0.40
N ASP A 651 26.91 18.21 0.73
CA ASP A 651 26.73 17.70 2.08
C ASP A 651 27.87 16.75 2.48
N LEU A 652 28.26 16.81 3.75
CA LEU A 652 29.27 15.95 4.34
C LEU A 652 28.57 14.79 5.10
N LEU A 653 28.90 13.56 4.70
CA LEU A 653 28.34 12.34 5.27
C LEU A 653 29.41 11.60 6.04
N THR A 654 29.13 11.19 7.28
CA THR A 654 30.03 10.34 8.06
C THR A 654 29.45 8.93 8.11
N PHE A 655 30.17 8.00 7.52
CA PHE A 655 29.83 6.57 7.54
C PHE A 655 30.69 5.85 8.58
N ASN A 656 30.09 4.90 9.26
CA ASN A 656 30.82 3.93 10.09
C ASN A 656 30.97 2.63 9.29
N VAL A 657 32.21 2.32 8.95
CA VAL A 657 32.63 1.11 8.25
C VAL A 657 33.41 0.28 9.24
N GLN A 658 32.77 -0.71 9.88
CA GLN A 658 33.42 -1.59 10.88
C GLN A 658 34.21 -0.82 11.96
N GLU A 659 33.55 0.12 12.62
CA GLU A 659 34.10 0.97 13.68
C GLU A 659 35.06 2.10 13.20
N ILE A 660 35.33 2.20 11.91
CA ILE A 660 36.11 3.29 11.32
C ILE A 660 35.15 4.35 10.75
N GLU A 661 35.26 5.59 11.22
CA GLU A 661 34.51 6.74 10.67
C GLU A 661 35.18 7.20 9.35
N VAL A 662 34.39 7.19 8.26
CA VAL A 662 34.81 7.67 6.94
C VAL A 662 33.95 8.89 6.58
N GLU A 663 34.58 10.06 6.40
CA GLU A 663 33.92 11.27 5.97
C GLU A 663 33.94 11.38 4.44
N ALA A 664 32.76 11.62 3.86
CA ALA A 664 32.63 11.73 2.41
C ALA A 664 31.71 12.90 2.01
N LYS A 665 32.13 13.66 1.02
CA LYS A 665 31.38 14.79 0.45
C LYS A 665 30.58 14.36 -0.76
N VAL A 666 29.30 14.71 -0.80
CA VAL A 666 28.43 14.46 -1.96
C VAL A 666 28.84 15.35 -3.13
N VAL A 667 29.40 14.76 -4.18
CA VAL A 667 29.89 15.49 -5.35
C VAL A 667 28.98 15.38 -6.58
N ASN A 668 28.15 14.33 -6.63
CA ASN A 668 27.15 14.22 -7.68
C ASN A 668 25.90 13.43 -7.23
N LEU A 669 24.83 13.66 -7.98
CA LEU A 669 23.62 12.87 -7.94
C LEU A 669 23.46 12.14 -9.25
N ARG A 670 23.28 10.82 -9.21
CA ARG A 670 23.10 9.97 -10.39
C ARG A 670 21.74 9.29 -10.39
N ARG A 671 21.27 8.95 -11.57
CA ARG A 671 20.10 8.11 -11.76
C ARG A 671 20.52 6.70 -12.11
N VAL A 672 19.89 5.73 -11.50
CA VAL A 672 20.19 4.30 -11.63
C VAL A 672 18.98 3.59 -12.23
N LYS A 673 19.21 2.78 -13.28
CA LYS A 673 18.19 1.86 -13.82
C LYS A 673 18.25 0.55 -13.05
N TRP A 674 17.40 0.40 -12.04
CA TRP A 674 17.41 -0.76 -11.13
C TRP A 674 17.05 -2.10 -11.79
N ASN A 675 16.32 -2.07 -12.88
CA ASN A 675 15.92 -3.25 -13.66
C ASN A 675 16.94 -3.66 -14.74
N SER A 676 18.17 -3.16 -14.67
CA SER A 676 19.25 -3.46 -15.62
C SER A 676 19.93 -4.82 -15.39
N PHE A 677 19.59 -5.54 -14.31
CA PHE A 677 20.24 -6.78 -13.89
C PHE A 677 21.77 -6.66 -13.70
N GLN A 678 22.25 -5.47 -13.38
CA GLN A 678 23.64 -5.19 -13.03
C GLN A 678 23.75 -4.91 -11.53
N PRO A 679 24.92 -5.14 -10.91
CA PRO A 679 25.15 -4.73 -9.52
C PRO A 679 25.03 -3.21 -9.39
N ASN A 680 23.96 -2.76 -8.75
CA ASN A 680 23.68 -1.34 -8.57
C ASN A 680 23.63 -0.99 -7.07
N PHE A 681 24.12 0.19 -6.73
CA PHE A 681 24.22 0.66 -5.34
C PHE A 681 23.64 2.07 -5.23
N VAL A 682 23.03 2.38 -4.10
CA VAL A 682 22.49 3.74 -3.83
C VAL A 682 23.60 4.73 -3.51
N ILE A 683 24.72 4.25 -2.97
CA ILE A 683 25.88 5.04 -2.55
C ILE A 683 27.11 4.44 -3.20
N LEU A 684 27.86 5.28 -3.92
CA LEU A 684 29.09 4.88 -4.63
C LEU A 684 30.22 5.82 -4.23
N PHE A 685 31.31 5.24 -3.73
CA PHE A 685 32.52 5.97 -3.36
C PHE A 685 33.53 6.06 -4.53
N GLN A 686 34.40 7.05 -4.48
CA GLN A 686 35.59 7.05 -5.31
C GLN A 686 36.52 5.89 -4.92
N THR A 687 37.40 5.49 -5.83
CA THR A 687 38.43 4.47 -5.55
C THR A 687 39.48 4.98 -4.56
N GLY A 688 40.11 4.07 -3.82
CA GLY A 688 41.13 4.38 -2.78
C GLY A 688 40.55 4.61 -1.39
N VAL A 689 39.19 4.57 -1.20
CA VAL A 689 38.54 4.82 0.09
C VAL A 689 38.19 3.55 0.83
N LEU A 690 37.65 2.54 0.11
CA LEU A 690 37.04 1.35 0.71
C LEU A 690 37.76 0.04 0.33
N GLU A 691 38.86 0.09 -0.38
CA GLU A 691 39.59 -1.08 -0.88
C GLU A 691 40.15 -1.95 0.26
N ASP A 692 40.58 -1.33 1.36
CA ASP A 692 41.08 -2.04 2.54
C ASP A 692 39.98 -2.48 3.49
N ALA A 693 38.73 -2.09 3.22
CA ALA A 693 37.61 -2.52 4.03
C ALA A 693 37.20 -3.96 3.68
N PRO A 694 36.79 -4.77 4.66
CA PRO A 694 36.25 -6.09 4.39
C PRO A 694 35.05 -6.00 3.45
N ALA A 695 35.24 -6.48 2.24
CA ALA A 695 34.27 -6.47 1.17
C ALA A 695 33.89 -7.88 0.73
N THR A 696 32.66 -8.03 0.26
CA THR A 696 32.24 -9.18 -0.52
C THR A 696 31.92 -8.71 -1.94
N PHE A 697 31.94 -9.61 -2.91
CA PHE A 697 31.72 -9.24 -4.29
C PHE A 697 30.44 -9.82 -4.85
N LEU A 698 29.84 -9.06 -5.77
CA LEU A 698 28.68 -9.44 -6.56
C LEU A 698 29.12 -9.57 -8.03
N ALA A 699 28.70 -10.62 -8.67
CA ALA A 699 29.04 -10.86 -10.06
C ALA A 699 27.86 -11.38 -10.87
#